data_cba100c88d2e4cb1072d0444e6c4ad9f
#
_entry.id   cba100c88d2e4cb1072d0444e6c4ad9f
#
_cell.length_a   1.000
_cell.length_b   1.000
_cell.length_c   1.000
_cell.angle_alpha   90.00
_cell.angle_beta   90.00
_cell.angle_gamma   90.00
#
_symmetry.space_group_name_H-M   'P 1'
#
loop_
_entity.id
_entity.type
_entity.pdbx_description
1 polymer ?
#
loop_
_entity_poly.entity_id
_entity_poly.type
_entity_poly.pdbx_seq_one_letter_code
_entity_poly.pdbx_strand_id
1 'polypeptide(L)'
;MARRSTKTPPPDDAFEERILDIDVVDEMQGSFLEYAYSVIYSRALPDARDGMKPVQRRIVFQMNEMGLRPERGFVKCARVVGEVMGKLHPHGDASIYDAMVRMAQPFSMRLPLVDGHGNFGSLGNDDPPAAMRYTESRMAPAALLMTESIDEDTVDFSPNYDGQEREPVALPAAYPNLLVNGASGIAVGMATNMPPHNLGEVVAAARHLIRHPGADLETLMRFVPGPDLPTGGRIVGLSGIKDAYETGRGTFKIRATTSVETVTARRKGIVVTELPFTVGPEKVISKIKDLVGSKRLQGIADVKDLTDRTHGLRLVIEIKNGFVPEAVLEQLYKLTPMEESFGINNVALVDGQPLTLGLKELLEVYLDHRFEVVRRRSEFRRGKKRDRLHLVEGLLVALLDIDEVIRLIRDSENSAQAKERLMERFSLSEIQTQYILDTPLRRLTKFDRVELESERDRLNGEIDELTGILDSDAELRKLVSAELASVTKKFATDRRTVLLESAGAPVTAVSLEVADDPCRVLLSSTGLLARTATAELPPVDPDAPRAKHDLILSSVAATQRGDIGAVTSAGRLLRLSVIDLPRLPDTAATPNLAGGAPLSEFLSLAADETVVCLTTLDESSQGLALGTLQGVVKRVVPDYPANKDELEVITLKDGDRIVGATELRTGEEDLVFITSDAQLLRYPAAQVRPQGRPAGGMAGVKLTAGADVIAFSAVDPAAEAVVFTVAGATGTLDSSAGTSAKLTPFDQYPRKGRATGGVRCQRFLKGEDLLILAWAGATPARAAQKSGAPVALPEMDPRRDGSGTPLAQPVDVVAGPAS
;
A
#
# COMPACT_ATOMS: atom_id res chain seq x y z
N MET A 1 43.17 -78.45 -4.98
CA MET A 1 44.08 -77.92 -6.02
C MET A 1 43.37 -76.87 -6.87
N ALA A 2 43.64 -75.60 -6.60
CA ALA A 2 42.97 -74.43 -7.32
C ALA A 2 43.91 -74.01 -8.40
N ARG A 3 43.41 -74.04 -9.63
CA ARG A 3 44.09 -73.46 -10.81
C ARG A 3 44.07 -71.92 -10.73
N ARG A 4 45.24 -71.29 -10.58
CA ARG A 4 45.44 -69.84 -10.78
C ARG A 4 45.31 -69.52 -12.28
N SER A 5 44.33 -68.73 -12.64
CA SER A 5 44.22 -68.09 -13.93
C SER A 5 45.16 -66.88 -13.93
N THR A 6 46.19 -66.91 -14.69
CA THR A 6 47.07 -65.79 -15.04
C THR A 6 46.32 -64.92 -16.04
N LYS A 7 45.77 -63.78 -15.53
CA LYS A 7 45.29 -62.70 -16.40
C LYS A 7 46.53 -61.97 -16.95
N THR A 8 46.72 -62.03 -18.23
CA THR A 8 47.64 -61.15 -18.98
C THR A 8 47.17 -59.71 -18.79
N PRO A 9 48.04 -58.76 -18.42
CA PRO A 9 47.66 -57.35 -18.37
C PRO A 9 47.32 -56.88 -19.80
N PRO A 10 46.40 -55.96 -19.98
CA PRO A 10 46.12 -55.36 -21.27
C PRO A 10 47.40 -54.67 -21.78
N PRO A 11 47.56 -54.54 -23.10
CA PRO A 11 48.72 -53.85 -23.64
C PRO A 11 48.72 -52.40 -23.12
N ASP A 12 49.92 -51.96 -22.71
CA ASP A 12 50.18 -50.55 -22.46
C ASP A 12 49.96 -49.82 -23.79
N ASP A 13 48.75 -49.25 -24.01
CA ASP A 13 48.61 -48.19 -24.95
C ASP A 13 49.43 -47.03 -24.36
N ALA A 14 50.63 -46.86 -24.91
CA ALA A 14 51.50 -45.76 -24.56
C ALA A 14 50.76 -44.46 -24.94
N PHE A 15 50.17 -43.84 -23.94
CA PHE A 15 49.65 -42.48 -24.10
C PHE A 15 50.83 -41.56 -24.38
N GLU A 16 50.99 -41.16 -25.62
CA GLU A 16 51.97 -40.18 -26.02
C GLU A 16 51.44 -38.78 -25.55
N GLU A 17 51.95 -38.36 -24.42
CA GLU A 17 51.69 -37.05 -23.91
C GLU A 17 52.30 -36.00 -24.87
N ARG A 18 51.47 -35.21 -25.50
CA ARG A 18 51.86 -34.09 -26.35
C ARG A 18 51.79 -32.79 -25.54
N ILE A 19 52.92 -32.44 -24.93
CA ILE A 19 53.05 -31.16 -24.23
C ILE A 19 53.30 -30.06 -25.25
N LEU A 20 52.41 -29.05 -25.26
CA LEU A 20 52.58 -27.84 -26.06
C LEU A 20 52.84 -26.68 -25.08
N ASP A 21 53.94 -25.97 -25.27
CA ASP A 21 54.21 -24.74 -24.54
C ASP A 21 53.30 -23.63 -25.08
N ILE A 22 52.42 -23.07 -24.23
CA ILE A 22 51.53 -21.98 -24.54
C ILE A 22 51.88 -20.82 -23.61
N ASP A 23 52.00 -19.60 -24.15
CA ASP A 23 52.16 -18.41 -23.34
C ASP A 23 50.91 -18.22 -22.46
N VAL A 24 51.09 -17.93 -21.17
CA VAL A 24 49.99 -17.72 -20.20
C VAL A 24 49.08 -16.58 -20.65
N VAL A 25 49.62 -15.53 -21.28
CA VAL A 25 48.83 -14.40 -21.77
C VAL A 25 47.92 -14.81 -22.92
N ASP A 26 48.43 -15.60 -23.86
CA ASP A 26 47.68 -16.09 -25.02
C ASP A 26 46.56 -17.06 -24.58
N GLU A 27 46.86 -17.96 -23.64
CA GLU A 27 45.88 -18.89 -23.05
C GLU A 27 44.80 -18.14 -22.32
N MET A 28 45.17 -17.18 -21.45
CA MET A 28 44.21 -16.38 -20.71
C MET A 28 43.34 -15.52 -21.65
N GLN A 29 43.89 -14.91 -22.69
CA GLN A 29 43.12 -14.16 -23.67
C GLN A 29 42.16 -15.05 -24.44
N GLY A 30 42.60 -16.21 -24.90
CA GLY A 30 41.77 -17.18 -25.59
C GLY A 30 40.62 -17.68 -24.74
N SER A 31 40.92 -18.17 -23.54
CA SER A 31 39.92 -18.66 -22.57
C SER A 31 38.94 -17.59 -22.12
N PHE A 32 39.42 -16.33 -21.93
CA PHE A 32 38.53 -15.22 -21.56
C PHE A 32 37.59 -14.83 -22.70
N LEU A 33 38.08 -14.81 -23.95
CA LEU A 33 37.23 -14.52 -25.10
C LEU A 33 36.16 -15.61 -25.29
N GLU A 34 36.55 -16.89 -25.18
CA GLU A 34 35.60 -18.01 -25.24
C GLU A 34 34.55 -17.95 -24.13
N TYR A 35 34.96 -17.68 -22.88
CA TYR A 35 34.04 -17.46 -21.79
C TYR A 35 33.13 -16.27 -22.05
N ALA A 36 33.65 -15.12 -22.47
CA ALA A 36 32.87 -13.92 -22.77
C ALA A 36 31.83 -14.21 -23.86
N TYR A 37 32.23 -14.92 -24.92
CA TYR A 37 31.35 -15.36 -25.99
C TYR A 37 30.22 -16.23 -25.45
N SER A 38 30.55 -17.26 -24.66
CA SER A 38 29.56 -18.14 -24.03
C SER A 38 28.56 -17.39 -23.15
N VAL A 39 29.03 -16.45 -22.35
CA VAL A 39 28.15 -15.65 -21.46
C VAL A 39 27.22 -14.74 -22.27
N ILE A 40 27.70 -14.14 -23.35
CA ILE A 40 26.88 -13.25 -24.19
C ILE A 40 25.81 -14.05 -24.93
N TYR A 41 26.19 -15.12 -25.64
CA TYR A 41 25.28 -15.84 -26.52
C TYR A 41 24.42 -16.91 -25.83
N SER A 42 24.95 -17.54 -24.78
CA SER A 42 24.31 -18.73 -24.20
C SER A 42 23.80 -18.55 -22.77
N ARG A 43 23.89 -17.33 -22.19
CA ARG A 43 23.49 -17.16 -20.78
C ARG A 43 22.75 -15.87 -20.46
N ALA A 44 23.32 -14.70 -20.78
CA ALA A 44 22.90 -13.44 -20.18
C ALA A 44 21.87 -12.66 -21.01
N LEU A 45 21.97 -12.70 -22.34
CA LEU A 45 21.13 -11.91 -23.21
C LEU A 45 19.91 -12.71 -23.71
N PRO A 46 18.73 -12.06 -23.81
CA PRO A 46 17.55 -12.65 -24.43
C PRO A 46 17.66 -12.61 -25.96
N ASP A 47 17.02 -13.56 -26.63
CA ASP A 47 16.77 -13.50 -28.07
C ASP A 47 15.61 -12.51 -28.33
N ALA A 48 15.77 -11.63 -29.32
CA ALA A 48 14.77 -10.60 -29.62
C ALA A 48 13.45 -11.18 -30.15
N ARG A 49 13.48 -12.38 -30.75
CA ARG A 49 12.34 -13.08 -31.37
C ARG A 49 11.34 -13.57 -30.32
N ASP A 50 11.82 -14.25 -29.28
CA ASP A 50 10.96 -14.87 -28.24
C ASP A 50 11.12 -14.24 -26.85
N GLY A 51 12.09 -13.33 -26.67
CA GLY A 51 12.36 -12.64 -25.41
C GLY A 51 12.92 -13.55 -24.31
N MET A 52 13.41 -14.73 -24.65
CA MET A 52 13.89 -15.72 -23.70
C MET A 52 15.41 -15.82 -23.66
N LYS A 53 15.94 -15.94 -22.43
CA LYS A 53 17.28 -16.48 -22.23
C LYS A 53 17.28 -17.99 -22.46
N PRO A 54 18.43 -18.60 -22.79
CA PRO A 54 18.49 -20.05 -23.03
C PRO A 54 17.89 -20.92 -21.92
N VAL A 55 18.19 -20.61 -20.65
CA VAL A 55 17.62 -21.36 -19.52
C VAL A 55 16.09 -21.24 -19.44
N GLN A 56 15.52 -20.05 -19.69
CA GLN A 56 14.09 -19.84 -19.66
C GLN A 56 13.39 -20.57 -20.81
N ARG A 57 13.96 -20.49 -22.02
CA ARG A 57 13.47 -21.22 -23.21
C ARG A 57 13.43 -22.72 -22.96
N ARG A 58 14.51 -23.27 -22.41
CA ARG A 58 14.64 -24.71 -22.08
C ARG A 58 13.62 -25.15 -21.02
N ILE A 59 13.36 -24.31 -19.99
CA ILE A 59 12.33 -24.60 -18.97
C ILE A 59 10.95 -24.65 -19.61
N VAL A 60 10.55 -23.63 -20.37
CA VAL A 60 9.22 -23.56 -21.00
C VAL A 60 9.04 -24.69 -22.01
N PHE A 61 10.04 -24.96 -22.83
CA PHE A 61 10.03 -26.07 -23.77
C PHE A 61 9.90 -27.43 -23.07
N GLN A 62 10.72 -27.70 -22.04
CA GLN A 62 10.65 -28.97 -21.32
C GLN A 62 9.32 -29.16 -20.59
N MET A 63 8.75 -28.08 -20.02
CA MET A 63 7.40 -28.15 -19.41
C MET A 63 6.32 -28.49 -20.45
N ASN A 64 6.46 -28.01 -21.69
CA ASN A 64 5.56 -28.37 -22.79
C ASN A 64 5.72 -29.85 -23.16
N GLU A 65 6.95 -30.36 -23.31
CA GLU A 65 7.25 -31.78 -23.62
C GLU A 65 6.70 -32.72 -22.52
N MET A 66 6.79 -32.32 -21.26
CA MET A 66 6.20 -33.05 -20.13
C MET A 66 4.67 -32.96 -20.10
N GLY A 67 4.05 -32.18 -20.95
CA GLY A 67 2.60 -31.97 -21.01
C GLY A 67 2.00 -31.31 -19.76
N LEU A 68 2.75 -30.42 -19.11
CA LEU A 68 2.35 -29.71 -17.89
C LEU A 68 1.44 -28.52 -18.20
N ARG A 69 0.32 -28.78 -18.83
CA ARG A 69 -0.67 -27.77 -19.23
C ARG A 69 -1.46 -27.21 -18.04
N PRO A 70 -2.05 -26.01 -18.15
CA PRO A 70 -2.84 -25.37 -17.07
C PRO A 70 -4.00 -26.22 -16.56
N GLU A 71 -4.56 -27.08 -17.39
CA GLU A 71 -5.70 -27.94 -17.06
C GLU A 71 -5.28 -29.20 -16.27
N ARG A 72 -3.98 -29.49 -16.22
CA ARG A 72 -3.43 -30.66 -15.53
C ARG A 72 -3.01 -30.32 -14.09
N GLY A 73 -2.81 -31.36 -13.29
CA GLY A 73 -2.29 -31.22 -11.92
C GLY A 73 -0.86 -30.69 -11.89
N PHE A 74 -0.50 -30.05 -10.78
CA PHE A 74 0.85 -29.60 -10.49
C PHE A 74 1.82 -30.76 -10.31
N VAL A 75 3.08 -30.54 -10.66
CA VAL A 75 4.19 -31.45 -10.37
C VAL A 75 5.25 -30.76 -9.51
N LYS A 76 6.04 -31.52 -8.76
CA LYS A 76 7.16 -30.95 -7.97
C LYS A 76 8.13 -30.22 -8.90
N CYS A 77 8.53 -29.01 -8.50
CA CYS A 77 9.51 -28.21 -9.24
C CYS A 77 10.83 -28.97 -9.44
N ALA A 78 11.24 -29.78 -8.47
CA ALA A 78 12.41 -30.64 -8.57
C ALA A 78 12.36 -31.59 -9.79
N ARG A 79 11.18 -32.06 -10.21
CA ARG A 79 11.03 -32.90 -11.39
C ARG A 79 11.32 -32.11 -12.67
N VAL A 80 10.77 -30.91 -12.79
CA VAL A 80 11.02 -30.03 -13.95
C VAL A 80 12.49 -29.66 -14.02
N VAL A 81 13.09 -29.25 -12.91
CA VAL A 81 14.51 -28.90 -12.82
C VAL A 81 15.40 -30.07 -13.22
N GLY A 82 15.09 -31.28 -12.73
CA GLY A 82 15.85 -32.49 -13.08
C GLY A 82 15.81 -32.84 -14.57
N GLU A 83 14.62 -32.75 -15.21
CA GLU A 83 14.47 -33.01 -16.65
C GLU A 83 15.18 -31.94 -17.48
N VAL A 84 15.10 -30.67 -17.13
CA VAL A 84 15.81 -29.58 -17.82
C VAL A 84 17.32 -29.74 -17.68
N MET A 85 17.81 -30.05 -16.47
CA MET A 85 19.23 -30.22 -16.22
C MET A 85 19.80 -31.43 -16.93
N GLY A 86 19.09 -32.55 -16.94
CA GLY A 86 19.56 -33.78 -17.57
C GLY A 86 19.53 -33.76 -19.08
N LYS A 87 18.54 -33.10 -19.69
CA LYS A 87 18.33 -33.14 -21.14
C LYS A 87 18.86 -31.92 -21.89
N LEU A 88 18.76 -30.74 -21.32
CA LEU A 88 18.92 -29.49 -22.10
C LEU A 88 19.95 -28.52 -21.53
N HIS A 89 20.08 -28.43 -20.20
CA HIS A 89 20.84 -27.35 -19.56
C HIS A 89 21.84 -27.88 -18.53
N PRO A 90 23.10 -28.19 -18.92
CA PRO A 90 24.08 -28.85 -18.05
C PRO A 90 24.74 -27.89 -17.06
N HIS A 91 23.91 -27.29 -16.20
CA HIS A 91 24.30 -26.33 -15.17
C HIS A 91 23.63 -26.66 -13.83
N GLY A 92 24.04 -25.96 -12.75
CA GLY A 92 23.52 -26.23 -11.40
C GLY A 92 21.99 -26.08 -11.29
N ASP A 93 21.38 -27.00 -10.56
CA ASP A 93 19.93 -27.07 -10.30
C ASP A 93 19.36 -25.78 -9.68
N ALA A 94 20.12 -25.12 -8.81
CA ALA A 94 19.72 -23.84 -8.20
C ALA A 94 19.50 -22.75 -9.25
N SER A 95 20.35 -22.65 -10.27
CA SER A 95 20.21 -21.64 -11.32
C SER A 95 18.96 -21.85 -12.18
N ILE A 96 18.60 -23.11 -12.44
CA ILE A 96 17.39 -23.49 -13.18
C ILE A 96 16.16 -23.20 -12.33
N TYR A 97 16.20 -23.58 -11.04
CA TYR A 97 15.09 -23.31 -10.13
C TYR A 97 14.84 -21.82 -9.93
N ASP A 98 15.88 -21.01 -9.73
CA ASP A 98 15.77 -19.56 -9.59
C ASP A 98 15.15 -18.88 -10.82
N ALA A 99 15.53 -19.35 -12.02
CA ALA A 99 14.93 -18.88 -13.27
C ALA A 99 13.44 -19.25 -13.35
N MET A 100 13.07 -20.47 -12.97
CA MET A 100 11.69 -20.93 -12.94
C MET A 100 10.86 -20.17 -11.90
N VAL A 101 11.42 -19.92 -10.71
CA VAL A 101 10.79 -19.13 -9.66
C VAL A 101 10.44 -17.72 -10.17
N ARG A 102 11.40 -17.05 -10.82
CA ARG A 102 11.15 -15.70 -11.37
C ARG A 102 10.04 -15.69 -12.41
N MET A 103 9.93 -16.74 -13.23
CA MET A 103 8.84 -16.87 -14.22
C MET A 103 7.47 -17.12 -13.58
N ALA A 104 7.42 -17.53 -12.32
CA ALA A 104 6.17 -17.71 -11.54
C ALA A 104 5.76 -16.48 -10.72
N GLN A 105 6.66 -15.51 -10.50
CA GLN A 105 6.42 -14.37 -9.60
C GLN A 105 5.64 -13.25 -10.29
N PRO A 106 4.41 -12.90 -9.85
CA PRO A 106 3.59 -11.84 -10.45
C PRO A 106 4.13 -10.42 -10.20
N PHE A 107 5.08 -10.28 -9.26
CA PHE A 107 5.81 -9.03 -9.01
C PHE A 107 7.13 -8.92 -9.80
N SER A 108 7.58 -10.00 -10.43
CA SER A 108 8.77 -10.02 -11.30
C SER A 108 8.39 -9.97 -12.77
N MET A 109 7.30 -10.64 -13.17
CA MET A 109 6.83 -10.69 -14.54
C MET A 109 5.49 -10.02 -14.72
N ARG A 110 5.34 -9.22 -15.77
CA ARG A 110 4.07 -8.56 -16.11
C ARG A 110 3.02 -9.57 -16.55
N LEU A 111 3.46 -10.64 -17.19
CA LEU A 111 2.67 -11.80 -17.62
C LEU A 111 3.43 -13.09 -17.26
N PRO A 112 3.17 -13.71 -16.08
CA PRO A 112 3.85 -14.93 -15.66
C PRO A 112 3.70 -16.10 -16.64
N LEU A 113 4.74 -16.92 -16.76
CA LEU A 113 4.78 -18.10 -17.65
C LEU A 113 4.70 -19.42 -16.88
N VAL A 114 4.99 -19.40 -15.59
CA VAL A 114 4.87 -20.55 -14.70
C VAL A 114 3.74 -20.29 -13.71
N ASP A 115 2.85 -21.26 -13.54
CA ASP A 115 1.86 -21.29 -12.48
C ASP A 115 2.44 -22.11 -11.33
N GLY A 116 2.70 -21.45 -10.20
CA GLY A 116 3.37 -22.00 -9.04
C GLY A 116 2.42 -22.26 -7.88
N HIS A 117 2.58 -23.38 -7.19
CA HIS A 117 1.89 -23.73 -5.95
C HIS A 117 2.87 -23.92 -4.82
N GLY A 118 2.71 -23.14 -3.75
CA GLY A 118 3.62 -23.07 -2.61
C GLY A 118 4.24 -21.68 -2.44
N ASN A 119 5.37 -21.62 -1.70
CA ASN A 119 6.09 -20.37 -1.50
C ASN A 119 7.14 -20.16 -2.62
N PHE A 120 6.88 -19.18 -3.49
CA PHE A 120 7.78 -18.73 -4.56
C PHE A 120 8.49 -17.42 -4.23
N GLY A 121 8.62 -17.09 -2.93
CA GLY A 121 9.29 -15.88 -2.49
C GLY A 121 8.37 -14.66 -2.39
N SER A 122 8.90 -13.60 -1.79
CA SER A 122 8.26 -12.30 -1.64
C SER A 122 8.98 -11.22 -2.44
N LEU A 123 8.31 -10.08 -2.65
CA LEU A 123 8.93 -8.89 -3.20
C LEU A 123 10.07 -8.44 -2.28
N GLY A 124 11.28 -8.26 -2.83
CA GLY A 124 12.46 -7.87 -2.07
C GLY A 124 13.28 -9.02 -1.48
N ASN A 125 12.75 -10.25 -1.54
CA ASN A 125 13.45 -11.48 -1.12
C ASN A 125 13.69 -11.62 0.40
N ASP A 126 12.88 -10.95 1.21
CA ASP A 126 12.89 -11.12 2.67
C ASP A 126 12.37 -12.52 3.07
N ASP A 127 11.39 -13.03 2.33
CA ASP A 127 10.95 -14.42 2.38
C ASP A 127 11.40 -15.13 1.09
N PRO A 128 12.53 -15.84 1.11
CA PRO A 128 13.04 -16.54 -0.06
C PRO A 128 12.11 -17.70 -0.46
N PRO A 129 12.14 -18.14 -1.75
CA PRO A 129 11.36 -19.27 -2.18
C PRO A 129 11.74 -20.55 -1.42
N ALA A 130 10.73 -21.37 -1.13
CA ALA A 130 10.95 -22.67 -0.53
C ALA A 130 11.75 -23.59 -1.47
N ALA A 131 12.48 -24.56 -0.94
CA ALA A 131 13.25 -25.49 -1.74
C ALA A 131 12.35 -26.23 -2.75
N MET A 132 12.89 -26.52 -3.95
CA MET A 132 12.17 -27.10 -5.11
C MET A 132 11.47 -28.44 -4.83
N ARG A 133 11.84 -29.17 -3.76
CA ARG A 133 11.16 -30.39 -3.31
C ARG A 133 9.80 -30.11 -2.65
N TYR A 134 9.54 -28.89 -2.20
CA TYR A 134 8.28 -28.51 -1.57
C TYR A 134 7.34 -27.81 -2.56
N THR A 135 7.86 -26.95 -3.42
CA THR A 135 7.09 -26.19 -4.41
C THR A 135 6.65 -27.09 -5.58
N GLU A 136 5.53 -26.70 -6.18
CA GLU A 136 4.97 -27.38 -7.34
C GLU A 136 4.72 -26.37 -8.46
N SER A 137 4.74 -26.83 -9.71
CA SER A 137 4.59 -25.98 -10.87
C SER A 137 3.86 -26.67 -12.02
N ARG A 138 3.29 -25.86 -12.90
CA ARG A 138 2.80 -26.17 -14.23
C ARG A 138 2.93 -24.96 -15.13
N MET A 139 2.68 -25.09 -16.41
CA MET A 139 2.66 -23.94 -17.33
C MET A 139 1.51 -22.99 -16.95
N ALA A 140 1.77 -21.69 -16.94
CA ALA A 140 0.70 -20.70 -16.90
C ALA A 140 0.00 -20.62 -18.28
N PRO A 141 -1.26 -20.16 -18.34
CA PRO A 141 -1.98 -20.06 -19.62
C PRO A 141 -1.24 -19.26 -20.70
N ALA A 142 -0.49 -18.23 -20.32
CA ALA A 142 0.32 -17.42 -21.23
C ALA A 142 1.52 -18.19 -21.82
N ALA A 143 2.05 -19.19 -21.12
CA ALA A 143 3.17 -19.99 -21.60
C ALA A 143 2.79 -20.88 -22.80
N LEU A 144 1.51 -21.28 -22.91
CA LEU A 144 1.03 -22.02 -24.07
C LEU A 144 1.18 -21.22 -25.38
N LEU A 145 1.06 -19.89 -25.28
CA LEU A 145 1.27 -19.01 -26.44
C LEU A 145 2.73 -18.96 -26.89
N MET A 146 3.67 -19.28 -26.01
CA MET A 146 5.09 -19.30 -26.35
C MET A 146 5.46 -20.55 -27.13
N THR A 147 4.76 -21.68 -26.92
CA THR A 147 5.03 -23.00 -27.51
C THR A 147 3.95 -23.44 -28.51
N GLU A 148 3.00 -22.54 -28.85
CA GLU A 148 1.91 -22.87 -29.77
C GLU A 148 2.43 -23.35 -31.12
N SER A 149 2.01 -24.54 -31.55
CA SER A 149 2.42 -25.14 -32.84
C SER A 149 3.92 -25.41 -32.98
N ILE A 150 4.66 -25.64 -31.90
CA ILE A 150 6.10 -25.93 -31.96
C ILE A 150 6.41 -27.25 -32.64
N ASP A 151 5.48 -28.18 -32.68
CA ASP A 151 5.53 -29.47 -33.34
C ASP A 151 5.14 -29.42 -34.84
N GLU A 152 4.80 -28.24 -35.36
CA GLU A 152 4.39 -28.02 -36.75
C GLU A 152 5.52 -27.38 -37.61
N ASP A 153 6.78 -27.70 -37.34
CA ASP A 153 7.98 -27.17 -38.05
C ASP A 153 8.05 -25.64 -38.11
N THR A 154 7.58 -24.97 -37.07
CA THR A 154 7.46 -23.50 -37.01
C THR A 154 8.78 -22.79 -36.72
N VAL A 155 9.71 -23.46 -36.04
CA VAL A 155 11.03 -22.95 -35.64
C VAL A 155 12.13 -23.99 -35.89
N ASP A 156 13.37 -23.53 -35.92
CA ASP A 156 14.52 -24.39 -36.06
C ASP A 156 14.88 -25.04 -34.73
N PHE A 157 15.41 -26.29 -34.84
CA PHE A 157 15.92 -27.05 -33.71
C PHE A 157 17.41 -27.34 -33.90
N SER A 158 18.20 -27.17 -32.82
CA SER A 158 19.61 -27.55 -32.75
C SER A 158 19.78 -28.75 -31.82
N PRO A 159 20.88 -29.54 -32.00
CA PRO A 159 21.26 -30.53 -31.01
C PRO A 159 21.49 -29.88 -29.64
N ASN A 160 21.15 -30.62 -28.56
CA ASN A 160 21.53 -30.23 -27.21
C ASN A 160 23.05 -30.44 -26.96
N TYR A 161 23.51 -30.24 -25.74
CA TYR A 161 24.93 -30.27 -25.34
C TYR A 161 25.61 -31.62 -25.57
N ASP A 162 24.88 -32.75 -25.58
CA ASP A 162 25.43 -34.12 -25.81
C ASP A 162 24.99 -34.74 -27.15
N GLY A 163 24.18 -34.03 -27.93
CA GLY A 163 23.69 -34.47 -29.25
C GLY A 163 22.59 -35.53 -29.20
N GLN A 164 22.07 -35.89 -28.00
CA GLN A 164 21.04 -36.94 -27.88
C GLN A 164 19.62 -36.40 -28.00
N GLU A 165 19.41 -35.14 -27.67
CA GLU A 165 18.11 -34.48 -27.75
C GLU A 165 18.21 -33.25 -28.68
N ARG A 166 17.07 -32.67 -29.01
CA ARG A 166 17.01 -31.43 -29.81
C ARG A 166 16.27 -30.35 -29.00
N GLU A 167 16.75 -29.13 -29.11
CA GLU A 167 16.15 -27.97 -28.47
C GLU A 167 15.80 -26.86 -29.48
N PRO A 168 14.73 -26.08 -29.25
CA PRO A 168 14.38 -25.01 -30.19
C PRO A 168 15.39 -23.85 -30.08
N VAL A 169 15.80 -23.31 -31.23
CA VAL A 169 16.68 -22.14 -31.32
C VAL A 169 15.94 -20.89 -30.77
N ALA A 170 14.66 -20.77 -31.09
CA ALA A 170 13.73 -19.78 -30.52
C ALA A 170 12.35 -20.43 -30.39
N LEU A 171 11.50 -19.91 -29.50
CA LEU A 171 10.10 -20.35 -29.38
C LEU A 171 9.20 -19.63 -30.42
N PRO A 172 8.08 -20.24 -30.84
CA PRO A 172 7.16 -19.63 -31.80
C PRO A 172 6.55 -18.28 -31.37
N ALA A 173 6.43 -18.03 -30.06
CA ALA A 173 6.04 -16.77 -29.41
C ALA A 173 4.86 -16.03 -30.08
N ALA A 174 3.63 -16.39 -29.72
CA ALA A 174 2.41 -15.75 -30.27
C ALA A 174 2.17 -14.31 -29.81
N TYR A 175 3.02 -13.76 -28.94
CA TYR A 175 3.00 -12.35 -28.51
C TYR A 175 4.43 -11.86 -28.27
N PRO A 176 4.71 -10.53 -28.31
CA PRO A 176 6.06 -9.95 -28.16
C PRO A 176 6.53 -10.01 -26.71
N ASN A 177 6.95 -11.19 -26.26
CA ASN A 177 7.28 -11.47 -24.87
C ASN A 177 8.42 -10.60 -24.34
N LEU A 178 9.42 -10.28 -25.16
CA LEU A 178 10.53 -9.42 -24.74
C LEU A 178 10.06 -8.05 -24.26
N LEU A 179 9.15 -7.42 -24.99
CA LEU A 179 8.57 -6.13 -24.59
C LEU A 179 7.60 -6.28 -23.41
N VAL A 180 6.78 -7.33 -23.39
CA VAL A 180 5.76 -7.51 -22.35
C VAL A 180 6.38 -7.80 -20.99
N ASN A 181 7.34 -8.71 -20.91
CA ASN A 181 7.96 -9.12 -19.64
C ASN A 181 9.30 -8.43 -19.35
N GLY A 182 9.89 -7.80 -20.36
CA GLY A 182 11.21 -7.24 -20.20
C GLY A 182 12.31 -8.31 -20.06
N ALA A 183 13.52 -7.86 -19.86
CA ALA A 183 14.66 -8.72 -19.55
C ALA A 183 15.74 -7.95 -18.78
N SER A 184 16.46 -8.63 -17.89
CA SER A 184 17.61 -8.07 -17.19
C SER A 184 18.74 -9.11 -17.19
N GLY A 185 19.96 -8.73 -17.55
CA GLY A 185 21.12 -9.63 -17.59
C GLY A 185 22.43 -8.89 -17.66
N ILE A 186 23.46 -9.48 -17.05
CA ILE A 186 24.82 -8.95 -17.03
C ILE A 186 25.71 -9.92 -17.78
N ALA A 187 26.23 -9.48 -18.91
CA ALA A 187 27.21 -10.21 -19.70
C ALA A 187 28.62 -9.61 -19.55
N VAL A 188 29.58 -10.15 -20.24
CA VAL A 188 30.94 -9.60 -20.26
C VAL A 188 30.96 -8.38 -21.20
N GLY A 189 31.33 -7.23 -20.69
CA GLY A 189 31.42 -5.99 -21.48
C GLY A 189 30.08 -5.33 -21.84
N MET A 190 28.94 -5.96 -21.53
CA MET A 190 27.61 -5.39 -21.79
C MET A 190 26.56 -5.91 -20.82
N ALA A 191 25.47 -5.19 -20.70
CA ALA A 191 24.32 -5.59 -19.88
C ALA A 191 23.03 -5.26 -20.62
N THR A 192 21.96 -6.01 -20.34
CA THR A 192 20.62 -5.67 -20.77
C THR A 192 19.74 -5.35 -19.58
N ASN A 193 18.88 -4.37 -19.72
CA ASN A 193 17.89 -4.01 -18.72
C ASN A 193 16.67 -3.38 -19.40
N MET A 194 15.71 -4.22 -19.76
CA MET A 194 14.50 -3.85 -20.47
C MET A 194 13.32 -3.84 -19.50
N PRO A 195 12.57 -2.75 -19.38
CA PRO A 195 11.40 -2.71 -18.53
C PRO A 195 10.23 -3.48 -19.17
N PRO A 196 9.34 -4.07 -18.36
CA PRO A 196 8.07 -4.64 -18.82
C PRO A 196 7.10 -3.60 -19.37
N HIS A 197 6.19 -4.04 -20.27
CA HIS A 197 5.16 -3.20 -20.88
C HIS A 197 3.78 -3.88 -20.85
N ASN A 198 2.74 -3.10 -21.07
CA ASN A 198 1.37 -3.60 -21.15
C ASN A 198 1.15 -4.41 -22.43
N LEU A 199 0.64 -5.63 -22.30
CA LEU A 199 0.40 -6.52 -23.46
C LEU A 199 -0.54 -5.88 -24.48
N GLY A 200 -1.64 -5.26 -24.03
CA GLY A 200 -2.63 -4.64 -24.92
C GLY A 200 -2.03 -3.49 -25.74
N GLU A 201 -1.20 -2.68 -25.09
CA GLU A 201 -0.52 -1.54 -25.72
C GLU A 201 0.51 -1.99 -26.75
N VAL A 202 1.38 -2.93 -26.37
CA VAL A 202 2.43 -3.47 -27.26
C VAL A 202 1.81 -4.15 -28.48
N VAL A 203 0.78 -4.97 -28.28
CA VAL A 203 0.06 -5.62 -29.40
C VAL A 203 -0.66 -4.58 -30.27
N ALA A 204 -1.23 -3.53 -29.70
CA ALA A 204 -1.86 -2.46 -30.49
C ALA A 204 -0.84 -1.76 -31.40
N ALA A 205 0.37 -1.48 -30.88
CA ALA A 205 1.48 -0.93 -31.67
C ALA A 205 1.96 -1.92 -32.75
N ALA A 206 2.16 -3.20 -32.43
CA ALA A 206 2.53 -4.23 -33.41
C ALA A 206 1.51 -4.34 -34.54
N ARG A 207 0.21 -4.37 -34.22
CA ARG A 207 -0.87 -4.41 -35.22
C ARG A 207 -0.97 -3.12 -36.06
N HIS A 208 -0.62 -1.97 -35.48
CA HIS A 208 -0.51 -0.73 -36.24
C HIS A 208 0.65 -0.82 -37.23
N LEU A 209 1.82 -1.31 -36.80
CA LEU A 209 3.01 -1.47 -37.63
C LEU A 209 2.79 -2.50 -38.77
N ILE A 210 2.04 -3.57 -38.55
CA ILE A 210 1.60 -4.50 -39.60
C ILE A 210 0.87 -3.79 -40.73
N ARG A 211 -0.03 -2.85 -40.39
CA ARG A 211 -0.85 -2.09 -41.35
C ARG A 211 -0.10 -0.89 -41.95
N HIS A 212 0.81 -0.32 -41.21
CA HIS A 212 1.59 0.88 -41.59
C HIS A 212 3.07 0.66 -41.28
N PRO A 213 3.80 -0.09 -42.14
CA PRO A 213 5.21 -0.41 -41.88
C PRO A 213 6.12 0.82 -41.78
N GLY A 214 5.72 1.94 -42.42
CA GLY A 214 6.44 3.22 -42.34
C GLY A 214 6.11 4.08 -41.14
N ALA A 215 5.34 3.57 -40.14
CA ALA A 215 4.99 4.35 -38.94
C ALA A 215 6.24 4.84 -38.21
N ASP A 216 6.21 6.09 -37.78
CA ASP A 216 7.27 6.71 -37.00
C ASP A 216 7.14 6.37 -35.51
N LEU A 217 8.18 6.65 -34.73
CA LEU A 217 8.23 6.38 -33.31
C LEU A 217 7.12 7.13 -32.57
N GLU A 218 6.83 8.38 -32.92
CA GLU A 218 5.84 9.21 -32.23
C GLU A 218 4.43 8.59 -32.34
N THR A 219 4.12 8.03 -33.53
CA THR A 219 2.86 7.30 -33.74
C THR A 219 2.80 6.03 -32.91
N LEU A 220 3.89 5.26 -32.80
CA LEU A 220 3.96 4.05 -31.97
C LEU A 220 3.84 4.38 -30.48
N MET A 221 4.40 5.48 -30.01
CA MET A 221 4.30 5.94 -28.62
C MET A 221 2.87 6.34 -28.21
N ARG A 222 1.97 6.62 -29.14
CA ARG A 222 0.55 6.81 -28.83
C ARG A 222 -0.11 5.51 -28.36
N PHE A 223 0.41 4.36 -28.78
CA PHE A 223 -0.05 3.04 -28.33
C PHE A 223 0.73 2.54 -27.12
N VAL A 224 2.04 2.79 -27.06
CA VAL A 224 2.93 2.38 -25.98
C VAL A 224 3.54 3.64 -25.34
N PRO A 225 2.82 4.34 -24.48
CA PRO A 225 3.29 5.62 -23.91
C PRO A 225 4.46 5.47 -22.95
N GLY A 226 4.69 4.25 -22.43
CA GLY A 226 5.78 3.95 -21.51
C GLY A 226 5.69 2.54 -20.91
N PRO A 227 6.68 2.14 -20.11
CA PRO A 227 6.68 0.87 -19.39
C PRO A 227 5.46 0.69 -18.48
N ASP A 228 5.10 -0.58 -18.23
CA ASP A 228 4.02 -0.96 -17.33
C ASP A 228 4.53 -2.05 -16.37
N LEU A 229 4.93 -1.62 -15.19
CA LEU A 229 5.69 -2.43 -14.24
C LEU A 229 4.76 -3.38 -13.46
N PRO A 230 5.19 -4.61 -13.16
CA PRO A 230 4.40 -5.59 -12.42
C PRO A 230 3.90 -5.09 -11.06
N THR A 231 4.70 -4.28 -10.36
CA THR A 231 4.41 -3.73 -9.04
C THR A 231 3.66 -2.39 -9.08
N GLY A 232 3.29 -1.89 -10.26
CA GLY A 232 2.65 -0.57 -10.39
C GLY A 232 3.63 0.58 -10.17
N GLY A 233 3.27 1.50 -9.28
CA GLY A 233 4.05 2.71 -9.00
C GLY A 233 3.81 3.83 -10.00
N ARG A 234 4.58 4.90 -9.85
CA ARG A 234 4.47 6.11 -10.67
C ARG A 234 5.78 6.39 -11.38
N ILE A 235 5.77 6.43 -12.70
CA ILE A 235 6.92 6.88 -13.49
C ILE A 235 6.88 8.40 -13.59
N VAL A 236 8.03 9.03 -13.31
CA VAL A 236 8.19 10.49 -13.30
C VAL A 236 9.23 10.92 -14.32
N GLY A 237 8.83 11.75 -15.26
CA GLY A 237 9.68 12.23 -16.36
C GLY A 237 9.68 11.24 -17.53
N LEU A 238 9.08 11.64 -18.66
CA LEU A 238 8.89 10.77 -19.81
C LEU A 238 9.96 10.92 -20.90
N SER A 239 10.83 11.95 -20.82
CA SER A 239 11.89 12.20 -21.81
C SER A 239 12.84 11.02 -21.98
N GLY A 240 13.31 10.44 -20.87
CA GLY A 240 14.23 9.29 -20.93
C GLY A 240 13.58 8.02 -21.45
N ILE A 241 12.25 7.89 -21.42
CA ILE A 241 11.52 6.81 -22.10
C ILE A 241 11.55 7.03 -23.61
N LYS A 242 11.33 8.27 -24.07
CA LYS A 242 11.41 8.63 -25.49
C LYS A 242 12.81 8.34 -26.03
N ASP A 243 13.87 8.76 -25.32
CA ASP A 243 15.26 8.47 -25.67
C ASP A 243 15.51 6.96 -25.78
N ALA A 244 15.01 6.18 -24.83
CA ALA A 244 15.16 4.72 -24.85
C ALA A 244 14.39 4.05 -26.00
N TYR A 245 13.22 4.56 -26.35
CA TYR A 245 12.45 4.03 -27.47
C TYR A 245 13.06 4.40 -28.83
N GLU A 246 13.81 5.50 -28.90
CA GLU A 246 14.53 5.91 -30.09
C GLU A 246 15.89 5.19 -30.23
N THR A 247 16.68 5.16 -29.15
CA THR A 247 18.09 4.73 -29.20
C THR A 247 18.38 3.40 -28.50
N GLY A 248 17.40 2.81 -27.82
CA GLY A 248 17.58 1.65 -26.95
C GLY A 248 18.17 1.99 -25.57
N ARG A 249 18.46 3.28 -25.25
CA ARG A 249 19.05 3.71 -23.96
C ARG A 249 18.34 4.91 -23.40
N GLY A 250 18.08 4.89 -22.10
CA GLY A 250 17.46 6.01 -21.41
C GLY A 250 17.32 5.75 -19.91
N THR A 251 16.79 6.72 -19.18
CA THR A 251 16.60 6.60 -17.72
C THR A 251 15.32 7.30 -17.31
N PHE A 252 14.53 6.66 -16.46
CA PHE A 252 13.35 7.26 -15.84
C PHE A 252 13.35 6.98 -14.33
N LYS A 253 12.55 7.76 -13.59
CA LYS A 253 12.37 7.56 -12.16
C LYS A 253 11.07 6.85 -11.87
N ILE A 254 11.09 5.95 -10.88
CA ILE A 254 9.92 5.26 -10.37
C ILE A 254 9.70 5.72 -8.93
N ARG A 255 8.52 6.23 -8.62
CA ARG A 255 8.08 6.58 -7.27
C ARG A 255 7.06 5.58 -6.75
N ALA A 256 7.10 5.34 -5.44
CA ALA A 256 6.08 4.64 -4.71
C ALA A 256 4.71 5.34 -4.83
N THR A 257 3.63 4.57 -4.83
CA THR A 257 2.27 5.11 -4.68
C THR A 257 1.96 5.26 -3.21
N THR A 258 1.61 6.47 -2.80
CA THR A 258 1.41 6.82 -1.40
C THR A 258 0.14 7.64 -1.20
N SER A 259 -0.47 7.52 -0.01
CA SER A 259 -1.55 8.39 0.49
C SER A 259 -1.22 8.84 1.91
N VAL A 260 -1.75 10.01 2.31
CA VAL A 260 -1.70 10.48 3.69
C VAL A 260 -3.04 10.15 4.34
N GLU A 261 -3.01 9.30 5.38
CA GLU A 261 -4.20 8.81 6.07
C GLU A 261 -4.11 9.11 7.58
N THR A 262 -5.25 9.14 8.25
CA THR A 262 -5.31 9.14 9.73
C THR A 262 -5.19 7.68 10.19
N VAL A 263 -4.04 7.31 10.72
CA VAL A 263 -3.71 5.91 11.10
C VAL A 263 -4.15 5.59 12.54
N THR A 264 -4.18 6.60 13.41
CA THR A 264 -4.74 6.52 14.77
C THR A 264 -5.55 7.78 15.04
N ALA A 265 -6.36 7.78 16.10
CA ALA A 265 -7.15 8.96 16.49
C ALA A 265 -6.32 10.27 16.63
N ARG A 266 -4.99 10.14 16.81
CA ARG A 266 -4.07 11.26 17.08
C ARG A 266 -2.94 11.43 16.07
N ARG A 267 -2.76 10.49 15.10
CA ARG A 267 -1.60 10.51 14.21
C ARG A 267 -1.99 10.31 12.76
N LYS A 268 -1.39 11.11 11.92
CA LYS A 268 -1.35 10.89 10.47
C LYS A 268 -0.21 9.95 10.12
N GLY A 269 -0.36 9.21 9.05
CA GLY A 269 0.68 8.36 8.49
C GLY A 269 0.71 8.44 6.98
N ILE A 270 1.87 8.13 6.41
CA ILE A 270 2.05 7.91 5.00
C ILE A 270 1.85 6.42 4.76
N VAL A 271 0.83 6.08 4.00
CA VAL A 271 0.54 4.69 3.62
C VAL A 271 1.07 4.46 2.21
N VAL A 272 1.94 3.45 2.08
CA VAL A 272 2.54 3.03 0.81
C VAL A 272 1.82 1.78 0.34
N THR A 273 1.24 1.82 -0.85
CA THR A 273 0.50 0.72 -1.47
C THR A 273 1.24 0.07 -2.64
N GLU A 274 2.20 0.79 -3.24
CA GLU A 274 3.04 0.27 -4.30
C GLU A 274 4.45 0.81 -4.14
N LEU A 275 5.45 -0.02 -4.39
CA LEU A 275 6.87 0.34 -4.34
C LEU A 275 7.49 0.32 -5.75
N PRO A 276 8.61 1.02 -5.96
CA PRO A 276 9.37 0.92 -7.19
C PRO A 276 9.68 -0.53 -7.57
N PHE A 277 9.68 -0.82 -8.85
CA PHE A 277 9.97 -2.16 -9.37
C PHE A 277 11.28 -2.70 -8.80
N THR A 278 11.29 -3.94 -8.34
CA THR A 278 12.41 -4.64 -7.66
C THR A 278 12.77 -4.14 -6.25
N VAL A 279 12.00 -3.22 -5.68
CA VAL A 279 12.20 -2.74 -4.29
C VAL A 279 11.20 -3.42 -3.37
N GLY A 280 11.71 -4.10 -2.34
CA GLY A 280 10.89 -4.70 -1.29
C GLY A 280 10.67 -3.77 -0.10
N PRO A 281 9.62 -4.01 0.72
CA PRO A 281 9.32 -3.20 1.90
C PRO A 281 10.44 -3.22 2.93
N GLU A 282 11.12 -4.35 3.14
CA GLU A 282 12.24 -4.51 4.08
C GLU A 282 13.41 -3.56 3.77
N LYS A 283 13.72 -3.34 2.49
CA LYS A 283 14.78 -2.41 2.06
C LYS A 283 14.43 -0.97 2.42
N VAL A 284 13.15 -0.60 2.27
CA VAL A 284 12.65 0.72 2.64
C VAL A 284 12.68 0.90 4.16
N ILE A 285 12.17 -0.08 4.91
CA ILE A 285 12.15 -0.08 6.38
C ILE A 285 13.55 0.04 6.95
N SER A 286 14.50 -0.80 6.48
CA SER A 286 15.89 -0.76 6.93
C SER A 286 16.53 0.61 6.67
N LYS A 287 16.31 1.18 5.47
CA LYS A 287 16.85 2.49 5.12
C LYS A 287 16.27 3.62 5.97
N ILE A 288 14.95 3.59 6.25
CA ILE A 288 14.31 4.55 7.16
C ILE A 288 14.92 4.44 8.55
N LYS A 289 15.07 3.22 9.09
CA LYS A 289 15.67 2.98 10.40
C LYS A 289 17.08 3.57 10.50
N ASP A 290 17.93 3.34 9.51
CA ASP A 290 19.30 3.89 9.45
C ASP A 290 19.31 5.42 9.42
N LEU A 291 18.41 6.02 8.64
CA LEU A 291 18.32 7.48 8.49
C LEU A 291 17.76 8.15 9.76
N VAL A 292 16.79 7.54 10.41
CA VAL A 292 16.24 8.02 11.69
C VAL A 292 17.28 7.87 12.79
N GLY A 293 18.00 6.76 12.87
CA GLY A 293 19.08 6.52 13.82
C GLY A 293 20.24 7.53 13.67
N SER A 294 20.58 7.88 12.43
CA SER A 294 21.60 8.90 12.11
C SER A 294 21.09 10.35 12.16
N LYS A 295 19.81 10.59 12.53
CA LYS A 295 19.14 11.90 12.60
C LYS A 295 19.07 12.65 11.25
N ARG A 296 19.27 11.95 10.12
CA ARG A 296 19.17 12.53 8.78
C ARG A 296 17.73 12.61 8.28
N LEU A 297 16.83 11.81 8.85
CA LEU A 297 15.40 11.82 8.59
C LEU A 297 14.67 12.01 9.92
N GLN A 298 13.81 13.02 9.99
CA GLN A 298 13.06 13.37 11.19
C GLN A 298 11.55 13.26 10.94
N GLY A 299 10.76 13.28 12.00
CA GLY A 299 9.31 13.28 11.88
C GLY A 299 8.65 11.91 11.78
N ILE A 300 9.41 10.81 11.81
CA ILE A 300 8.86 9.44 11.80
C ILE A 300 8.74 8.93 13.23
N ALA A 301 7.55 8.45 13.61
CA ALA A 301 7.27 7.84 14.90
C ALA A 301 7.48 6.32 14.87
N ASP A 302 6.94 5.65 13.85
CA ASP A 302 6.99 4.20 13.69
C ASP A 302 6.83 3.81 12.22
N VAL A 303 7.22 2.59 11.87
CA VAL A 303 7.02 2.01 10.53
C VAL A 303 6.51 0.59 10.71
N LYS A 304 5.32 0.31 10.13
CA LYS A 304 4.64 -0.99 10.23
C LYS A 304 4.38 -1.56 8.86
N ASP A 305 4.75 -2.80 8.66
CA ASP A 305 4.33 -3.57 7.48
C ASP A 305 3.03 -4.30 7.82
N LEU A 306 1.95 -3.91 7.17
CA LEU A 306 0.62 -4.50 7.28
C LEU A 306 0.21 -5.20 5.97
N THR A 307 1.19 -5.62 5.18
CA THR A 307 0.99 -6.34 3.92
C THR A 307 0.28 -7.67 4.17
N ASP A 308 -0.81 -7.91 3.45
CA ASP A 308 -1.55 -9.16 3.49
C ASP A 308 -1.98 -9.62 2.08
N ARG A 309 -2.52 -10.84 1.98
CA ARG A 309 -2.96 -11.41 0.69
C ARG A 309 -4.25 -10.78 0.15
N THR A 310 -5.03 -10.11 1.00
CA THR A 310 -6.32 -9.52 0.65
C THR A 310 -6.16 -8.10 0.12
N HIS A 311 -5.32 -7.30 0.78
CA HIS A 311 -5.14 -5.88 0.50
C HIS A 311 -3.85 -5.59 -0.28
N GLY A 312 -2.95 -6.58 -0.42
CA GLY A 312 -1.65 -6.39 -1.05
C GLY A 312 -0.66 -5.63 -0.15
N LEU A 313 0.30 -4.94 -0.77
CA LEU A 313 1.30 -4.15 -0.05
C LEU A 313 0.64 -3.01 0.73
N ARG A 314 0.90 -2.93 2.03
CA ARG A 314 0.46 -1.84 2.91
C ARG A 314 1.54 -1.54 3.95
N LEU A 315 2.47 -0.65 3.61
CA LEU A 315 3.50 -0.15 4.52
C LEU A 315 3.03 1.18 5.10
N VAL A 316 2.89 1.24 6.43
CA VAL A 316 2.41 2.42 7.16
C VAL A 316 3.57 3.09 7.87
N ILE A 317 3.87 4.34 7.49
CA ILE A 317 4.90 5.18 8.09
C ILE A 317 4.19 6.22 8.96
N GLU A 318 4.17 6.00 10.28
CA GLU A 318 3.52 6.92 11.23
C GLU A 318 4.36 8.18 11.41
N ILE A 319 3.70 9.34 11.31
CA ILE A 319 4.35 10.64 11.45
C ILE A 319 4.22 11.12 12.89
N LYS A 320 5.30 11.67 13.44
CA LYS A 320 5.28 12.33 14.75
C LYS A 320 4.40 13.57 14.70
N ASN A 321 3.64 13.79 15.77
CA ASN A 321 2.88 15.02 15.92
C ASN A 321 3.81 16.25 15.79
N GLY A 322 3.32 17.30 15.13
CA GLY A 322 4.11 18.50 14.85
C GLY A 322 4.92 18.48 13.55
N PHE A 323 4.91 17.36 12.82
CA PHE A 323 5.53 17.28 11.49
C PHE A 323 4.49 17.27 10.38
N VAL A 324 4.86 17.85 9.23
CA VAL A 324 4.01 17.92 8.05
C VAL A 324 4.25 16.66 7.20
N PRO A 325 3.25 15.77 7.01
CA PRO A 325 3.43 14.50 6.32
C PRO A 325 3.97 14.67 4.90
N GLU A 326 3.51 15.67 4.16
CA GLU A 326 3.91 15.94 2.77
C GLU A 326 5.40 16.33 2.68
N ALA A 327 5.91 17.11 3.65
CA ALA A 327 7.32 17.48 3.72
C ALA A 327 8.22 16.28 4.10
N VAL A 328 7.73 15.39 4.98
CA VAL A 328 8.40 14.13 5.33
C VAL A 328 8.42 13.20 4.12
N LEU A 329 7.31 13.11 3.34
CA LEU A 329 7.23 12.30 2.14
C LEU A 329 8.26 12.73 1.07
N GLU A 330 8.45 14.01 0.86
CA GLU A 330 9.48 14.51 -0.06
C GLU A 330 10.90 14.13 0.38
N GLN A 331 11.16 14.11 1.70
CA GLN A 331 12.43 13.60 2.22
C GLN A 331 12.57 12.09 2.02
N LEU A 332 11.51 11.33 2.20
CA LEU A 332 11.49 9.89 1.95
C LEU A 332 11.82 9.57 0.48
N TYR A 333 11.26 10.29 -0.48
CA TYR A 333 11.60 10.13 -1.90
C TYR A 333 13.07 10.43 -2.20
N LYS A 334 13.65 11.44 -1.56
CA LYS A 334 15.07 11.83 -1.78
C LYS A 334 16.09 10.90 -1.11
N LEU A 335 15.75 10.29 0.00
CA LEU A 335 16.70 9.61 0.89
C LEU A 335 16.53 8.10 0.95
N THR A 336 15.41 7.56 0.45
CA THR A 336 15.06 6.14 0.54
C THR A 336 14.72 5.56 -0.83
N PRO A 337 14.68 4.22 -0.97
CA PRO A 337 14.27 3.57 -2.21
C PRO A 337 12.78 3.73 -2.57
N MET A 338 12.05 4.64 -1.92
CA MET A 338 10.68 5.01 -2.35
C MET A 338 10.67 5.79 -3.67
N GLU A 339 11.81 6.34 -4.10
CA GLU A 339 12.08 6.78 -5.47
C GLU A 339 13.37 6.12 -5.93
N GLU A 340 13.35 5.42 -7.07
CA GLU A 340 14.51 4.77 -7.68
C GLU A 340 14.61 5.13 -9.15
N SER A 341 15.82 5.17 -9.67
CA SER A 341 16.10 5.39 -11.09
C SER A 341 16.22 4.04 -11.81
N PHE A 342 15.49 3.89 -12.92
CA PHE A 342 15.60 2.72 -13.79
C PHE A 342 16.34 3.12 -15.08
N GLY A 343 17.53 2.55 -15.26
CA GLY A 343 18.29 2.73 -16.49
C GLY A 343 17.87 1.70 -17.53
N ILE A 344 17.34 2.15 -18.66
CA ILE A 344 17.00 1.29 -19.80
C ILE A 344 18.27 1.05 -20.62
N ASN A 345 18.49 -0.22 -21.00
CA ASN A 345 19.49 -0.64 -21.96
C ASN A 345 18.93 -1.85 -22.73
N ASN A 346 18.37 -1.62 -23.91
CA ASN A 346 17.67 -2.61 -24.70
C ASN A 346 18.62 -3.40 -25.56
N VAL A 347 19.45 -4.25 -24.95
CA VAL A 347 20.37 -5.15 -25.68
C VAL A 347 19.76 -6.53 -25.78
N ALA A 348 19.60 -7.03 -27.01
CA ALA A 348 19.09 -8.37 -27.30
C ALA A 348 19.88 -9.03 -28.44
N LEU A 349 19.78 -10.34 -28.57
CA LEU A 349 20.35 -11.08 -29.67
C LEU A 349 19.41 -11.04 -30.89
N VAL A 350 19.92 -10.57 -32.01
CA VAL A 350 19.29 -10.64 -33.35
C VAL A 350 20.22 -11.40 -34.26
N ASP A 351 19.76 -12.53 -34.80
CA ASP A 351 20.56 -13.43 -35.62
C ASP A 351 21.94 -13.79 -35.02
N GLY A 352 21.93 -14.00 -33.71
CA GLY A 352 23.10 -14.29 -32.91
C GLY A 352 24.05 -13.11 -32.68
N GLN A 353 23.67 -11.87 -32.97
CA GLN A 353 24.47 -10.67 -32.68
C GLN A 353 23.82 -9.80 -31.61
N PRO A 354 24.57 -9.34 -30.60
CA PRO A 354 24.02 -8.42 -29.59
C PRO A 354 23.85 -7.01 -30.17
N LEU A 355 22.62 -6.56 -30.28
CA LEU A 355 22.25 -5.23 -30.78
C LEU A 355 21.51 -4.44 -29.72
N THR A 356 21.70 -3.10 -29.69
CA THR A 356 20.90 -2.17 -28.89
C THR A 356 19.77 -1.66 -29.78
N LEU A 357 18.52 -1.90 -29.39
CA LEU A 357 17.35 -1.71 -30.25
C LEU A 357 16.35 -0.73 -29.64
N GLY A 358 15.79 0.15 -30.47
CA GLY A 358 14.65 0.99 -30.13
C GLY A 358 13.32 0.21 -30.13
N LEU A 359 12.25 0.88 -29.76
CA LEU A 359 10.92 0.25 -29.70
C LEU A 359 10.45 -0.29 -31.06
N LYS A 360 10.63 0.50 -32.13
CA LYS A 360 10.21 0.11 -33.48
C LYS A 360 10.99 -1.12 -33.95
N GLU A 361 12.30 -1.10 -33.81
CA GLU A 361 13.19 -2.21 -34.20
C GLU A 361 12.87 -3.51 -33.44
N LEU A 362 12.60 -3.43 -32.15
CA LEU A 362 12.17 -4.59 -31.35
C LEU A 362 10.83 -5.18 -31.85
N LEU A 363 9.89 -4.31 -32.23
CA LEU A 363 8.62 -4.75 -32.83
C LEU A 363 8.80 -5.36 -34.20
N GLU A 364 9.69 -4.82 -35.05
CA GLU A 364 10.01 -5.34 -36.39
C GLU A 364 10.60 -6.73 -36.29
N VAL A 365 11.65 -6.95 -35.48
CA VAL A 365 12.27 -8.27 -35.28
C VAL A 365 11.24 -9.30 -34.79
N TYR A 366 10.37 -8.94 -33.86
CA TYR A 366 9.30 -9.82 -33.40
C TYR A 366 8.30 -10.14 -34.53
N LEU A 367 7.88 -9.15 -35.31
CA LEU A 367 6.90 -9.33 -36.39
C LEU A 367 7.46 -10.19 -37.51
N ASP A 368 8.73 -10.00 -37.90
CA ASP A 368 9.38 -10.81 -38.91
C ASP A 368 9.45 -12.27 -38.48
N HIS A 369 9.85 -12.53 -37.23
CA HIS A 369 9.80 -13.87 -36.66
C HIS A 369 8.37 -14.45 -36.67
N ARG A 370 7.37 -13.66 -36.28
CA ARG A 370 5.99 -14.15 -36.24
C ARG A 370 5.41 -14.43 -37.62
N PHE A 371 5.76 -13.64 -38.63
CA PHE A 371 5.40 -13.93 -40.03
C PHE A 371 6.01 -15.25 -40.49
N GLU A 372 7.28 -15.49 -40.19
CA GLU A 372 7.95 -16.74 -40.53
C GLU A 372 7.30 -17.94 -39.83
N VAL A 373 7.03 -17.86 -38.54
CA VAL A 373 6.35 -18.92 -37.78
C VAL A 373 4.99 -19.25 -38.39
N VAL A 374 4.17 -18.25 -38.73
CA VAL A 374 2.86 -18.48 -39.32
C VAL A 374 2.93 -19.00 -40.74
N ARG A 375 3.94 -18.59 -41.52
CA ARG A 375 4.21 -19.10 -42.87
C ARG A 375 4.58 -20.59 -42.81
N ARG A 376 5.56 -20.96 -42.00
CA ARG A 376 6.02 -22.37 -41.85
C ARG A 376 4.88 -23.25 -41.31
N ARG A 377 4.12 -22.77 -40.33
CA ARG A 377 2.94 -23.46 -39.81
C ARG A 377 1.91 -23.72 -40.91
N SER A 378 1.62 -22.73 -41.74
CA SER A 378 0.68 -22.85 -42.86
C SER A 378 1.16 -23.83 -43.93
N GLU A 379 2.46 -23.82 -44.23
CA GLU A 379 3.08 -24.79 -45.12
C GLU A 379 2.98 -26.22 -44.58
N PHE A 380 3.32 -26.42 -43.31
CA PHE A 380 3.22 -27.73 -42.66
C PHE A 380 1.77 -28.26 -42.69
N ARG A 381 0.82 -27.42 -42.32
CA ARG A 381 -0.63 -27.77 -42.32
C ARG A 381 -1.11 -28.08 -43.74
N ARG A 382 -0.72 -27.26 -44.71
CA ARG A 382 -1.07 -27.51 -46.13
C ARG A 382 -0.47 -28.83 -46.59
N GLY A 383 0.78 -29.13 -46.27
CA GLY A 383 1.44 -30.40 -46.56
C GLY A 383 0.67 -31.58 -45.99
N LYS A 384 0.36 -31.56 -44.69
CA LYS A 384 -0.43 -32.62 -44.03
C LYS A 384 -1.82 -32.82 -44.66
N LYS A 385 -2.49 -31.72 -45.05
CA LYS A 385 -3.80 -31.79 -45.69
C LYS A 385 -3.71 -32.33 -47.12
N ARG A 386 -2.67 -31.97 -47.87
CA ARG A 386 -2.37 -32.55 -49.19
C ARG A 386 -2.07 -34.04 -49.09
N ASP A 387 -1.26 -34.46 -48.10
CA ASP A 387 -0.97 -35.89 -47.89
C ASP A 387 -2.29 -36.66 -47.57
N ARG A 388 -3.16 -36.08 -46.71
CA ARG A 388 -4.45 -36.69 -46.39
C ARG A 388 -5.39 -36.72 -47.61
N LEU A 389 -5.49 -35.64 -48.36
CA LEU A 389 -6.27 -35.54 -49.59
C LEU A 389 -5.84 -36.60 -50.60
N HIS A 390 -4.55 -36.78 -50.80
CA HIS A 390 -3.99 -37.80 -51.68
C HIS A 390 -4.45 -39.22 -51.31
N LEU A 391 -4.51 -39.55 -50.02
CA LEU A 391 -5.02 -40.82 -49.53
C LEU A 391 -6.53 -40.95 -49.77
N VAL A 392 -7.33 -39.89 -49.52
CA VAL A 392 -8.76 -39.86 -49.73
C VAL A 392 -9.12 -40.01 -51.17
N GLU A 393 -8.39 -39.34 -52.09
CA GLU A 393 -8.59 -39.49 -53.55
C GLU A 393 -8.32 -40.90 -54.00
N GLY A 394 -7.27 -41.57 -53.51
CA GLY A 394 -6.99 -42.95 -53.77
C GLY A 394 -8.10 -43.91 -53.33
N LEU A 395 -8.66 -43.70 -52.12
CA LEU A 395 -9.80 -44.48 -51.65
C LEU A 395 -11.09 -44.25 -52.48
N LEU A 396 -11.35 -43.02 -52.90
CA LEU A 396 -12.49 -42.71 -53.78
C LEU A 396 -12.34 -43.40 -55.14
N VAL A 397 -11.17 -43.45 -55.73
CA VAL A 397 -10.89 -44.19 -56.97
C VAL A 397 -11.17 -45.71 -56.77
N ALA A 398 -10.68 -46.29 -55.67
CA ALA A 398 -10.93 -47.69 -55.32
C ALA A 398 -12.41 -48.00 -55.07
N LEU A 399 -13.17 -47.08 -54.48
CA LEU A 399 -14.62 -47.24 -54.21
C LEU A 399 -15.51 -47.09 -55.47
N LEU A 400 -14.97 -46.41 -56.50
CA LEU A 400 -15.70 -46.34 -57.81
C LEU A 400 -15.81 -47.70 -58.49
N ASP A 401 -14.80 -48.60 -58.33
CA ASP A 401 -14.77 -49.93 -58.90
C ASP A 401 -14.26 -50.96 -57.88
N ILE A 402 -14.99 -51.08 -56.78
CA ILE A 402 -14.58 -51.92 -55.64
C ILE A 402 -14.52 -53.40 -55.99
N ASP A 403 -15.39 -53.87 -56.91
CA ASP A 403 -15.39 -55.25 -57.33
C ASP A 403 -14.13 -55.63 -58.10
N GLU A 404 -13.59 -54.74 -58.93
CA GLU A 404 -12.34 -54.90 -59.61
C GLU A 404 -11.12 -54.84 -58.66
N VAL A 405 -11.16 -53.97 -57.67
CA VAL A 405 -10.12 -53.92 -56.61
C VAL A 405 -10.07 -55.24 -55.86
N ILE A 406 -11.21 -55.76 -55.40
CA ILE A 406 -11.29 -57.02 -54.69
C ILE A 406 -10.81 -58.18 -55.57
N ARG A 407 -11.22 -58.23 -56.90
CA ARG A 407 -10.76 -59.19 -57.83
C ARG A 407 -9.23 -59.21 -57.97
N LEU A 408 -8.59 -58.04 -58.21
CA LEU A 408 -7.17 -57.93 -58.38
C LEU A 408 -6.39 -58.38 -57.14
N ILE A 409 -6.92 -58.08 -55.96
CA ILE A 409 -6.31 -58.51 -54.69
C ILE A 409 -6.38 -60.04 -54.55
N ARG A 410 -7.56 -60.64 -54.85
CA ARG A 410 -7.73 -62.10 -54.74
C ARG A 410 -6.95 -62.87 -55.74
N ASP A 411 -6.76 -62.34 -56.99
CA ASP A 411 -6.06 -62.96 -58.08
C ASP A 411 -4.55 -62.77 -57.99
N SER A 412 -4.04 -62.12 -56.99
CA SER A 412 -2.60 -61.88 -56.72
C SER A 412 -2.08 -62.91 -55.73
N GLU A 413 -0.85 -63.37 -56.02
CA GLU A 413 -0.16 -64.36 -55.18
C GLU A 413 0.35 -63.84 -53.86
N ASN A 414 0.64 -62.53 -53.77
CA ASN A 414 1.08 -61.87 -52.58
C ASN A 414 0.72 -60.37 -52.60
N SER A 415 0.90 -59.68 -51.46
CA SER A 415 0.59 -58.27 -51.31
C SER A 415 1.39 -57.34 -52.24
N ALA A 416 2.63 -57.69 -52.55
CA ALA A 416 3.47 -56.89 -53.47
C ALA A 416 2.90 -56.90 -54.87
N GLN A 417 2.47 -58.07 -55.37
CA GLN A 417 1.87 -58.23 -56.70
C GLN A 417 0.48 -57.54 -56.73
N ALA A 418 -0.30 -57.64 -55.69
CA ALA A 418 -1.57 -56.92 -55.58
C ALA A 418 -1.36 -55.40 -55.66
N LYS A 419 -0.33 -54.90 -54.99
CA LYS A 419 0.07 -53.49 -55.01
C LYS A 419 0.45 -53.02 -56.41
N GLU A 420 1.28 -53.75 -57.10
CA GLU A 420 1.74 -53.43 -58.48
C GLU A 420 0.58 -53.38 -59.47
N ARG A 421 -0.34 -54.36 -59.40
CA ARG A 421 -1.49 -54.44 -60.29
C ARG A 421 -2.51 -53.32 -60.02
N LEU A 422 -2.71 -52.97 -58.79
CA LEU A 422 -3.63 -51.85 -58.41
C LEU A 422 -3.04 -50.52 -58.88
N MET A 423 -1.71 -50.29 -58.73
CA MET A 423 -1.04 -49.11 -59.22
C MET A 423 -1.20 -48.96 -60.72
N GLU A 424 -0.96 -50.01 -61.44
CA GLU A 424 -1.03 -50.03 -62.95
C GLU A 424 -2.48 -49.82 -63.40
N ARG A 425 -3.40 -50.53 -62.82
CA ARG A 425 -4.84 -50.52 -63.22
C ARG A 425 -5.54 -49.24 -63.00
N PHE A 426 -5.27 -48.59 -61.82
CA PHE A 426 -5.99 -47.39 -61.35
C PHE A 426 -5.14 -46.13 -61.38
N SER A 427 -3.91 -46.21 -61.85
CA SER A 427 -2.94 -45.10 -61.84
C SER A 427 -2.72 -44.52 -60.44
N LEU A 428 -2.70 -45.40 -59.45
CA LEU A 428 -2.53 -45.02 -58.04
C LEU A 428 -1.07 -44.90 -57.69
N SER A 429 -0.72 -44.03 -56.76
CA SER A 429 0.60 -44.01 -56.15
C SER A 429 0.84 -45.20 -55.21
N GLU A 430 2.07 -45.50 -54.93
CA GLU A 430 2.48 -46.54 -54.00
C GLU A 430 1.85 -46.35 -52.62
N ILE A 431 1.84 -45.10 -52.11
CA ILE A 431 1.26 -44.71 -50.81
C ILE A 431 -0.26 -44.93 -50.82
N GLN A 432 -0.96 -44.50 -51.86
CA GLN A 432 -2.40 -44.72 -52.01
C GLN A 432 -2.74 -46.20 -52.02
N THR A 433 -2.00 -46.99 -52.79
CA THR A 433 -2.24 -48.43 -52.93
C THR A 433 -1.98 -49.17 -51.62
N GLN A 434 -0.91 -48.83 -50.90
CA GLN A 434 -0.64 -49.39 -49.59
C GLN A 434 -1.76 -49.08 -48.63
N TYR A 435 -2.24 -47.83 -48.62
CA TYR A 435 -3.34 -47.39 -47.75
C TYR A 435 -4.65 -48.11 -48.07
N ILE A 436 -4.95 -48.37 -49.33
CA ILE A 436 -6.13 -49.16 -49.76
C ILE A 436 -6.02 -50.59 -49.24
N LEU A 437 -4.85 -51.25 -49.42
CA LEU A 437 -4.62 -52.61 -48.94
C LEU A 437 -4.70 -52.76 -47.44
N ASP A 438 -4.32 -51.75 -46.67
CA ASP A 438 -4.37 -51.72 -45.21
C ASP A 438 -5.78 -51.33 -44.68
N THR A 439 -6.69 -50.87 -45.58
CA THR A 439 -8.02 -50.41 -45.20
C THR A 439 -8.96 -51.60 -44.97
N PRO A 440 -9.61 -51.71 -43.80
CA PRO A 440 -10.54 -52.78 -43.51
C PRO A 440 -11.76 -52.71 -44.46
N LEU A 441 -12.23 -53.87 -44.99
CA LEU A 441 -13.39 -53.97 -45.90
C LEU A 441 -14.65 -53.32 -45.37
N ARG A 442 -14.86 -53.23 -44.03
CA ARG A 442 -16.00 -52.57 -43.40
C ARG A 442 -16.04 -51.05 -43.65
N ARG A 443 -14.94 -50.42 -44.06
CA ARG A 443 -14.82 -49.00 -44.43
C ARG A 443 -15.01 -48.72 -45.94
N LEU A 444 -15.44 -49.69 -46.71
CA LEU A 444 -15.67 -49.58 -48.13
C LEU A 444 -17.13 -49.62 -48.48
N THR A 445 -18.02 -49.01 -47.67
CA THR A 445 -19.47 -48.99 -47.92
C THR A 445 -19.88 -47.72 -48.69
N LYS A 446 -21.10 -47.70 -49.22
CA LYS A 446 -21.68 -46.53 -49.91
C LYS A 446 -21.78 -45.30 -48.96
N PHE A 447 -21.98 -45.53 -47.68
CA PHE A 447 -22.00 -44.46 -46.67
C PHE A 447 -20.60 -43.82 -46.50
N ASP A 448 -19.58 -44.66 -46.37
CA ASP A 448 -18.18 -44.23 -46.30
C ASP A 448 -17.76 -43.41 -47.52
N ARG A 449 -18.29 -43.70 -48.70
CA ARG A 449 -18.04 -42.92 -49.93
C ARG A 449 -18.52 -41.47 -49.79
N VAL A 450 -19.72 -41.25 -49.31
CA VAL A 450 -20.27 -39.89 -49.12
C VAL A 450 -19.45 -39.11 -48.09
N GLU A 451 -19.01 -39.78 -47.03
CA GLU A 451 -18.12 -39.15 -46.02
C GLU A 451 -16.77 -38.76 -46.63
N LEU A 452 -16.17 -39.63 -47.44
CA LEU A 452 -14.88 -39.35 -48.11
C LEU A 452 -15.00 -38.23 -49.15
N GLU A 453 -16.13 -38.17 -49.92
CA GLU A 453 -16.38 -37.05 -50.85
C GLU A 453 -16.49 -35.74 -50.08
N SER A 454 -17.21 -35.72 -48.94
CA SER A 454 -17.30 -34.54 -48.07
C SER A 454 -15.97 -34.17 -47.46
N GLU A 455 -15.17 -35.17 -47.00
CA GLU A 455 -13.78 -34.94 -46.49
C GLU A 455 -12.88 -34.35 -47.58
N ARG A 456 -12.92 -34.86 -48.82
CA ARG A 456 -12.19 -34.35 -49.97
C ARG A 456 -12.51 -32.87 -50.20
N ASP A 457 -13.80 -32.52 -50.29
CA ASP A 457 -14.23 -31.15 -50.57
C ASP A 457 -13.84 -30.19 -49.44
N ARG A 458 -13.91 -30.62 -48.18
CA ARG A 458 -13.42 -29.87 -47.05
C ARG A 458 -11.92 -29.68 -47.09
N LEU A 459 -11.12 -30.73 -47.38
CA LEU A 459 -9.67 -30.66 -47.47
C LEU A 459 -9.24 -29.71 -48.59
N ASN A 460 -9.93 -29.75 -49.78
CA ASN A 460 -9.66 -28.81 -50.85
C ASN A 460 -9.87 -27.36 -50.42
N GLY A 461 -11.02 -27.07 -49.78
CA GLY A 461 -11.27 -25.72 -49.24
C GLY A 461 -10.22 -25.24 -48.22
N GLU A 462 -9.80 -26.13 -47.32
CA GLU A 462 -8.74 -25.84 -46.35
C GLU A 462 -7.36 -25.64 -46.99
N ILE A 463 -7.04 -26.41 -48.03
CA ILE A 463 -5.78 -26.27 -48.85
C ILE A 463 -5.80 -24.95 -49.62
N ASP A 464 -6.95 -24.58 -50.21
CA ASP A 464 -7.11 -23.32 -50.94
C ASP A 464 -6.95 -22.10 -49.99
N GLU A 465 -7.52 -22.16 -48.80
CA GLU A 465 -7.36 -21.12 -47.74
C GLU A 465 -5.88 -20.99 -47.36
N LEU A 466 -5.20 -22.08 -47.01
CA LEU A 466 -3.80 -22.08 -46.63
C LEU A 466 -2.89 -21.63 -47.81
N THR A 467 -3.23 -21.98 -49.04
CA THR A 467 -2.50 -21.52 -50.23
C THR A 467 -2.69 -20.02 -50.44
N GLY A 468 -3.88 -19.49 -50.25
CA GLY A 468 -4.14 -18.04 -50.26
C GLY A 468 -3.35 -17.26 -49.24
N ILE A 469 -3.16 -17.81 -48.03
CA ILE A 469 -2.32 -17.22 -46.99
C ILE A 469 -0.83 -17.22 -47.42
N LEU A 470 -0.35 -18.29 -47.98
CA LEU A 470 1.06 -18.47 -48.40
C LEU A 470 1.42 -17.66 -49.63
N ASP A 471 0.52 -17.48 -50.57
CA ASP A 471 0.74 -16.76 -51.82
C ASP A 471 0.50 -15.24 -51.69
N SER A 472 -0.11 -14.78 -50.58
CA SER A 472 -0.43 -13.39 -50.35
C SER A 472 0.13 -12.84 -49.04
N ASP A 473 1.13 -11.96 -49.10
CA ASP A 473 1.68 -11.27 -47.93
C ASP A 473 0.60 -10.47 -47.18
N ALA A 474 -0.42 -9.92 -47.87
CA ALA A 474 -1.53 -9.21 -47.29
C ALA A 474 -2.42 -10.15 -46.40
N GLU A 475 -2.72 -11.37 -46.87
CA GLU A 475 -3.51 -12.32 -46.08
C GLU A 475 -2.71 -12.88 -44.90
N LEU A 476 -1.40 -13.13 -45.10
CA LEU A 476 -0.51 -13.49 -43.97
C LEU A 476 -0.50 -12.42 -42.86
N ARG A 477 -0.31 -11.14 -43.26
CA ARG A 477 -0.35 -10.00 -42.32
C ARG A 477 -1.68 -9.85 -41.63
N LYS A 478 -2.76 -10.05 -42.34
CA LYS A 478 -4.13 -10.04 -41.77
C LYS A 478 -4.33 -11.16 -40.75
N LEU A 479 -3.87 -12.38 -41.04
CA LEU A 479 -3.93 -13.52 -40.14
C LEU A 479 -3.14 -13.25 -38.85
N VAL A 480 -1.87 -12.81 -38.94
CA VAL A 480 -1.04 -12.47 -37.78
C VAL A 480 -1.69 -11.36 -36.95
N SER A 481 -2.24 -10.33 -37.60
CA SER A 481 -2.96 -9.25 -36.88
C SER A 481 -4.21 -9.76 -36.14
N ALA A 482 -4.95 -10.72 -36.70
CA ALA A 482 -6.12 -11.32 -36.06
C ALA A 482 -5.73 -12.21 -34.87
N GLU A 483 -4.67 -13.01 -35.00
CA GLU A 483 -4.13 -13.83 -33.90
C GLU A 483 -3.67 -12.95 -32.73
N LEU A 484 -2.91 -11.90 -32.98
CA LEU A 484 -2.51 -10.92 -31.97
C LEU A 484 -3.72 -10.28 -31.26
N ALA A 485 -4.78 -9.96 -32.02
CA ALA A 485 -6.03 -9.45 -31.41
C ALA A 485 -6.68 -10.48 -30.49
N SER A 486 -6.66 -11.76 -30.87
CA SER A 486 -7.20 -12.84 -30.02
C SER A 486 -6.40 -13.01 -28.72
N VAL A 487 -5.08 -12.90 -28.79
CA VAL A 487 -4.21 -12.90 -27.59
C VAL A 487 -4.56 -11.75 -26.65
N THR A 488 -4.70 -10.53 -27.18
CA THR A 488 -5.09 -9.37 -26.41
C THR A 488 -6.44 -9.56 -25.72
N LYS A 489 -7.44 -10.08 -26.43
CA LYS A 489 -8.76 -10.34 -25.87
C LYS A 489 -8.74 -11.29 -24.67
N LYS A 490 -7.82 -12.24 -24.64
CA LYS A 490 -7.71 -13.24 -23.57
C LYS A 490 -6.84 -12.82 -22.40
N PHE A 491 -5.77 -12.05 -22.65
CA PHE A 491 -4.69 -11.85 -21.67
C PHE A 491 -4.39 -10.37 -21.35
N ALA A 492 -4.97 -9.41 -22.06
CA ALA A 492 -4.76 -8.01 -21.73
C ALA A 492 -5.37 -7.68 -20.36
N THR A 493 -4.66 -6.88 -19.62
CA THR A 493 -5.07 -6.32 -18.33
C THR A 493 -4.86 -4.81 -18.37
N ASP A 494 -5.55 -4.09 -17.49
CA ASP A 494 -5.36 -2.65 -17.36
C ASP A 494 -3.91 -2.30 -17.00
N ARG A 495 -3.51 -1.08 -17.36
CA ARG A 495 -2.22 -0.52 -16.98
C ARG A 495 -2.13 -0.38 -15.47
N ARG A 496 -1.02 -0.82 -14.88
CA ARG A 496 -0.73 -0.73 -13.45
C ARG A 496 0.05 0.54 -13.11
N THR A 497 1.00 0.91 -13.95
CA THR A 497 1.92 2.03 -13.70
C THR A 497 1.35 3.34 -14.20
N VAL A 498 1.33 4.37 -13.34
CA VAL A 498 0.91 5.73 -13.69
C VAL A 498 2.08 6.48 -14.32
N LEU A 499 1.84 7.14 -15.45
CA LEU A 499 2.85 7.94 -16.16
C LEU A 499 2.62 9.43 -15.86
N LEU A 500 3.64 10.12 -15.37
CA LEU A 500 3.62 11.54 -15.02
C LEU A 500 4.71 12.29 -15.81
N GLU A 501 4.34 13.36 -16.49
CA GLU A 501 5.29 14.20 -17.23
C GLU A 501 6.32 14.84 -16.29
N SER A 502 5.91 15.19 -15.07
CA SER A 502 6.78 15.76 -14.04
C SER A 502 6.37 15.30 -12.64
N ALA A 503 7.28 15.47 -11.69
CA ALA A 503 7.04 15.19 -10.26
C ALA A 503 5.98 16.10 -9.61
N GLY A 504 5.43 17.08 -10.32
CA GLY A 504 4.70 18.21 -9.76
C GLY A 504 5.64 19.28 -9.20
N ALA A 505 5.11 20.42 -8.77
CA ALA A 505 5.92 21.43 -8.09
C ALA A 505 6.47 20.82 -6.79
N PRO A 506 7.79 20.89 -6.53
CA PRO A 506 8.33 20.40 -5.27
C PRO A 506 7.71 21.19 -4.12
N VAL A 507 7.26 20.50 -3.08
CA VAL A 507 6.74 21.10 -1.82
C VAL A 507 7.92 21.70 -1.03
N THR A 508 8.78 22.44 -1.71
CA THR A 508 10.03 22.99 -1.13
C THR A 508 9.80 24.16 -0.19
N ALA A 509 8.58 24.68 -0.09
CA ALA A 509 8.23 25.80 0.77
C ALA A 509 7.49 25.40 2.07
N VAL A 510 7.18 24.14 2.27
CA VAL A 510 6.50 23.69 3.49
C VAL A 510 7.54 23.37 4.56
N SER A 511 7.45 24.07 5.69
CA SER A 511 8.27 23.74 6.88
C SER A 511 8.06 22.28 7.26
N LEU A 512 9.12 21.58 7.66
CA LEU A 512 9.05 20.20 8.14
C LEU A 512 8.19 20.09 9.42
N GLU A 513 8.20 21.12 10.24
CA GLU A 513 7.45 21.20 11.48
C GLU A 513 6.28 22.19 11.36
N VAL A 514 5.19 21.88 12.07
CA VAL A 514 4.07 22.80 12.25
C VAL A 514 4.56 24.05 12.97
N ALA A 515 4.11 25.24 12.56
CA ALA A 515 4.44 26.49 13.24
C ALA A 515 4.01 26.45 14.71
N ASP A 516 4.81 27.05 15.62
CA ASP A 516 4.50 27.13 17.05
C ASP A 516 3.78 28.44 17.39
N ASP A 517 2.69 28.70 16.68
CA ASP A 517 1.91 29.91 16.84
C ASP A 517 1.15 29.92 18.18
N PRO A 518 0.92 31.11 18.78
CA PRO A 518 0.10 31.23 19.98
C PRO A 518 -1.33 30.77 19.73
N CYS A 519 -1.89 30.03 20.68
CA CYS A 519 -3.28 29.53 20.65
C CYS A 519 -3.86 29.49 22.06
N ARG A 520 -5.13 29.10 22.21
CA ARG A 520 -5.75 28.81 23.50
C ARG A 520 -6.30 27.39 23.53
N VAL A 521 -6.22 26.77 24.70
CA VAL A 521 -6.88 25.49 24.95
C VAL A 521 -8.15 25.75 25.76
N LEU A 522 -9.25 25.16 25.35
CA LEU A 522 -10.57 25.34 25.90
C LEU A 522 -11.11 24.00 26.42
N LEU A 523 -11.72 24.04 27.61
CA LEU A 523 -12.46 22.94 28.23
C LEU A 523 -13.93 23.31 28.34
N SER A 524 -14.83 22.53 27.73
CA SER A 524 -16.28 22.75 27.83
C SER A 524 -16.90 22.16 29.10
N SER A 525 -18.12 22.60 29.43
CA SER A 525 -18.94 22.03 30.52
C SER A 525 -19.30 20.55 30.33
N THR A 526 -19.17 20.04 29.14
CA THR A 526 -19.44 18.62 28.77
C THR A 526 -18.20 17.76 28.72
N GLY A 527 -17.02 18.30 29.13
CA GLY A 527 -15.76 17.57 29.16
C GLY A 527 -15.09 17.41 27.81
N LEU A 528 -15.38 18.27 26.82
CA LEU A 528 -14.68 18.32 25.55
C LEU A 528 -13.48 19.27 25.61
N LEU A 529 -12.35 18.87 25.04
CA LEU A 529 -11.13 19.65 24.84
C LEU A 529 -10.92 20.01 23.38
N ALA A 530 -10.46 21.23 23.14
CA ALA A 530 -10.02 21.67 21.80
C ALA A 530 -9.04 22.84 21.94
N ARG A 531 -8.24 23.08 20.87
CA ARG A 531 -7.40 24.28 20.74
C ARG A 531 -7.95 25.22 19.66
N THR A 532 -7.75 26.51 19.87
CA THR A 532 -8.06 27.53 18.85
C THR A 532 -6.94 27.65 17.83
N ALA A 533 -7.24 28.31 16.72
CA ALA A 533 -6.24 28.64 15.71
C ALA A 533 -5.32 29.80 16.13
N THR A 534 -5.84 30.74 16.92
CA THR A 534 -5.14 31.96 17.39
C THR A 534 -5.30 32.12 18.90
N ALA A 535 -4.47 32.97 19.50
CA ALA A 535 -4.53 33.27 20.92
C ALA A 535 -5.75 34.11 21.32
N GLU A 536 -6.36 34.83 20.41
CA GLU A 536 -7.48 35.72 20.65
C GLU A 536 -8.80 34.95 20.52
N LEU A 537 -9.69 35.14 21.48
CA LEU A 537 -11.06 34.66 21.41
C LEU A 537 -11.98 35.80 20.96
N PRO A 538 -12.93 35.54 20.08
CA PRO A 538 -13.93 36.54 19.75
C PRO A 538 -14.72 36.94 20.99
N PRO A 539 -15.16 38.20 21.11
CA PRO A 539 -15.96 38.66 22.23
C PRO A 539 -17.29 37.90 22.32
N VAL A 540 -17.71 37.63 23.53
CA VAL A 540 -18.99 36.95 23.78
C VAL A 540 -20.15 37.93 23.49
N ASP A 541 -20.90 37.67 22.44
CA ASP A 541 -22.15 38.40 22.15
C ASP A 541 -23.26 37.88 23.08
N PRO A 542 -23.81 38.72 23.96
CA PRO A 542 -24.86 38.31 24.86
C PRO A 542 -26.17 37.91 24.17
N ASP A 543 -26.42 38.53 23.00
CA ASP A 543 -27.67 38.35 22.24
C ASP A 543 -27.59 37.24 21.18
N ALA A 544 -26.41 36.65 20.97
CA ALA A 544 -26.24 35.56 20.02
C ALA A 544 -26.99 34.29 20.45
N PRO A 545 -27.55 33.54 19.47
CA PRO A 545 -28.19 32.28 19.77
C PRO A 545 -27.22 31.32 20.43
N ARG A 546 -27.58 30.76 21.58
CA ARG A 546 -26.76 29.80 22.31
C ARG A 546 -26.90 28.38 21.73
N ALA A 547 -25.80 27.65 21.71
CA ALA A 547 -25.74 26.29 21.19
C ALA A 547 -25.20 25.30 22.25
N LYS A 548 -25.46 24.03 22.04
CA LYS A 548 -24.88 22.96 22.85
C LYS A 548 -23.35 23.03 22.81
N HIS A 549 -22.65 22.84 23.93
CA HIS A 549 -21.17 22.91 24.07
C HIS A 549 -20.53 24.30 23.90
N ASP A 550 -21.33 25.39 24.05
CA ASP A 550 -20.85 26.77 24.02
C ASP A 550 -20.35 27.30 25.37
N LEU A 551 -20.58 26.53 26.48
CA LEU A 551 -20.15 26.91 27.80
C LEU A 551 -18.73 26.41 28.09
N ILE A 552 -17.81 27.38 28.20
CA ILE A 552 -16.39 27.10 28.45
C ILE A 552 -16.14 27.23 29.97
N LEU A 553 -15.68 26.12 30.59
CA LEU A 553 -15.33 26.08 32.02
C LEU A 553 -13.95 26.64 32.30
N SER A 554 -13.00 26.37 31.41
CA SER A 554 -11.61 26.78 31.57
C SER A 554 -10.97 27.09 30.25
N SER A 555 -10.14 28.11 30.22
CA SER A 555 -9.37 28.54 29.06
C SER A 555 -7.95 28.86 29.51
N VAL A 556 -6.95 28.38 28.77
CA VAL A 556 -5.53 28.64 29.03
C VAL A 556 -4.82 29.06 27.77
N ALA A 557 -3.97 30.09 27.86
CA ALA A 557 -3.07 30.47 26.77
C ALA A 557 -1.96 29.43 26.63
N ALA A 558 -1.62 29.11 25.39
CA ALA A 558 -0.60 28.12 25.03
C ALA A 558 0.00 28.43 23.67
N THR A 559 0.98 27.66 23.25
CA THR A 559 1.45 27.59 21.85
C THR A 559 1.04 26.25 21.23
N GLN A 560 0.99 26.18 19.90
CA GLN A 560 0.52 24.98 19.21
C GLN A 560 1.32 23.73 19.50
N ARG A 561 2.61 23.87 19.86
CA ARG A 561 3.52 22.78 20.25
C ARG A 561 3.85 22.74 21.74
N GLY A 562 3.25 23.63 22.54
CA GLY A 562 3.47 23.71 23.97
C GLY A 562 2.68 22.64 24.75
N ASP A 563 2.88 22.64 26.06
CA ASP A 563 2.17 21.81 27.01
C ASP A 563 1.35 22.68 27.99
N ILE A 564 0.26 22.13 28.48
CA ILE A 564 -0.56 22.73 29.56
C ILE A 564 -0.76 21.70 30.67
N GLY A 565 -1.28 22.17 31.82
CA GLY A 565 -1.67 21.33 32.94
C GLY A 565 -3.19 21.23 33.09
N ALA A 566 -3.70 20.04 33.37
CA ALA A 566 -5.09 19.82 33.83
C ALA A 566 -5.09 19.50 35.32
N VAL A 567 -5.71 20.34 36.13
CA VAL A 567 -5.81 20.16 37.60
C VAL A 567 -7.04 19.35 37.92
N THR A 568 -6.86 18.29 38.72
CA THR A 568 -7.97 17.38 39.08
C THR A 568 -8.50 17.58 40.48
N SER A 569 -9.71 17.11 40.74
CA SER A 569 -10.33 17.12 42.07
C SER A 569 -9.54 16.30 43.10
N ALA A 570 -8.72 15.37 42.68
CA ALA A 570 -7.84 14.56 43.54
C ALA A 570 -6.50 15.25 43.90
N GLY A 571 -6.29 16.50 43.49
CA GLY A 571 -5.06 17.25 43.81
C GLY A 571 -3.89 16.94 42.91
N ARG A 572 -4.14 16.36 41.74
CA ARG A 572 -3.14 16.08 40.73
C ARG A 572 -3.16 17.14 39.61
N LEU A 573 -2.01 17.37 39.00
CA LEU A 573 -1.86 18.11 37.74
C LEU A 573 -1.34 17.12 36.70
N LEU A 574 -2.09 16.96 35.65
CA LEU A 574 -1.76 16.07 34.52
C LEU A 574 -1.34 16.93 33.34
N ARG A 575 -0.18 16.60 32.72
CA ARG A 575 0.35 17.33 31.58
C ARG A 575 -0.39 16.91 30.31
N LEU A 576 -0.70 17.87 29.45
CA LEU A 576 -1.35 17.71 28.16
C LEU A 576 -0.54 18.40 27.07
N SER A 577 -0.23 17.70 25.99
CA SER A 577 0.41 18.29 24.82
C SER A 577 -0.65 18.93 23.92
N VAL A 578 -0.50 20.22 23.65
CA VAL A 578 -1.48 21.04 22.90
C VAL A 578 -1.62 20.57 21.46
N ILE A 579 -0.54 20.05 20.86
CA ILE A 579 -0.57 19.59 19.47
C ILE A 579 -1.47 18.37 19.25
N ASP A 580 -1.71 17.58 20.29
CA ASP A 580 -2.56 16.41 20.25
C ASP A 580 -4.06 16.75 20.27
N LEU A 581 -4.39 18.00 20.64
CA LEU A 581 -5.78 18.46 20.75
C LEU A 581 -6.36 18.84 19.39
N PRO A 582 -7.65 18.55 19.12
CA PRO A 582 -8.29 18.97 17.88
C PRO A 582 -8.31 20.49 17.76
N ARG A 583 -8.00 21.00 16.56
CA ARG A 583 -8.07 22.42 16.25
C ARG A 583 -9.49 22.80 15.84
N LEU A 584 -10.06 23.79 16.49
CA LEU A 584 -11.34 24.38 16.08
C LEU A 584 -11.16 25.19 14.78
N PRO A 585 -12.19 25.22 13.92
CA PRO A 585 -12.23 26.13 12.79
C PRO A 585 -12.15 27.60 13.23
N ASP A 586 -11.53 28.44 12.41
CA ASP A 586 -11.55 29.88 12.63
C ASP A 586 -12.98 30.41 12.50
N THR A 587 -13.46 31.07 13.53
CA THR A 587 -14.82 31.62 13.60
C THR A 587 -14.82 33.01 14.24
N ALA A 588 -15.67 33.89 13.74
CA ALA A 588 -15.90 35.21 14.30
C ALA A 588 -16.93 35.16 15.47
N ALA A 589 -17.57 34.02 15.68
CA ALA A 589 -18.57 33.82 16.76
C ALA A 589 -17.93 33.20 18.01
N THR A 590 -18.64 33.23 19.15
CA THR A 590 -18.23 32.53 20.38
C THR A 590 -17.84 31.07 20.09
N PRO A 591 -16.67 30.58 20.53
CA PRO A 591 -16.24 29.23 20.27
C PRO A 591 -17.25 28.18 20.76
N ASN A 592 -17.53 27.19 19.94
CA ASN A 592 -18.32 26.02 20.28
C ASN A 592 -17.45 24.78 20.18
N LEU A 593 -17.44 23.95 21.24
CA LEU A 593 -16.59 22.76 21.30
C LEU A 593 -17.23 21.50 20.72
N ALA A 594 -18.23 21.59 19.85
CA ALA A 594 -18.81 20.43 19.18
C ALA A 594 -17.76 19.63 18.32
N GLY A 595 -16.71 20.32 17.85
CA GLY A 595 -15.55 19.71 17.17
C GLY A 595 -14.40 19.29 18.09
N GLY A 596 -14.58 19.36 19.42
CA GLY A 596 -13.60 18.91 20.40
C GLY A 596 -13.62 17.40 20.64
N ALA A 597 -12.62 16.90 21.35
CA ALA A 597 -12.53 15.50 21.75
C ALA A 597 -12.73 15.34 23.27
N PRO A 598 -13.29 14.20 23.74
CA PRO A 598 -13.50 13.94 25.15
C PRO A 598 -12.20 13.92 25.97
N LEU A 599 -12.22 14.45 27.19
CA LEU A 599 -11.08 14.40 28.13
C LEU A 599 -10.49 13.01 28.31
N SER A 600 -11.33 11.96 28.27
CA SER A 600 -10.92 10.56 28.43
C SER A 600 -10.02 10.02 27.33
N GLU A 601 -9.94 10.73 26.20
CA GLU A 601 -8.98 10.37 25.13
C GLU A 601 -7.55 10.82 25.45
N PHE A 602 -7.39 11.79 26.34
CA PHE A 602 -6.11 12.42 26.66
C PHE A 602 -5.62 12.14 28.07
N LEU A 603 -6.53 11.92 29.01
CA LEU A 603 -6.25 11.78 30.44
C LEU A 603 -6.85 10.49 31.02
N SER A 604 -6.05 9.82 31.85
CA SER A 604 -6.51 8.68 32.67
C SER A 604 -6.94 9.19 34.03
N LEU A 605 -8.27 9.34 34.24
CA LEU A 605 -8.87 9.76 35.49
C LEU A 605 -9.45 8.56 36.24
N ALA A 606 -9.46 8.62 37.59
CA ALA A 606 -10.20 7.66 38.41
C ALA A 606 -11.73 7.88 38.24
N ALA A 607 -12.54 6.92 38.66
CA ALA A 607 -14.00 6.93 38.41
C ALA A 607 -14.75 8.15 39.00
N ASP A 608 -14.26 8.69 40.10
CA ASP A 608 -14.80 9.85 40.86
C ASP A 608 -13.94 11.11 40.70
N GLU A 609 -12.92 11.07 39.85
CA GLU A 609 -12.00 12.17 39.62
C GLU A 609 -12.45 13.04 38.44
N THR A 610 -12.46 14.36 38.62
CA THR A 610 -12.83 15.32 37.55
C THR A 610 -11.75 16.37 37.37
N VAL A 611 -11.63 16.92 36.15
CA VAL A 611 -10.78 18.09 35.88
C VAL A 611 -11.52 19.34 36.35
N VAL A 612 -10.86 20.13 37.19
CA VAL A 612 -11.44 21.37 37.81
C VAL A 612 -11.05 22.61 37.01
N CYS A 613 -9.81 22.67 36.48
CA CYS A 613 -9.37 23.75 35.59
C CYS A 613 -8.19 23.33 34.73
N LEU A 614 -7.94 24.09 33.66
CA LEU A 614 -6.68 24.10 32.93
C LEU A 614 -5.76 25.19 33.48
N THR A 615 -4.43 24.98 33.44
CA THR A 615 -3.44 25.93 33.93
C THR A 615 -2.24 25.96 33.02
N THR A 616 -1.55 27.07 32.92
CA THR A 616 -0.26 27.15 32.24
C THR A 616 0.80 26.39 33.04
N LEU A 617 1.83 25.95 32.34
CA LEU A 617 3.05 25.40 32.95
C LEU A 617 4.19 26.42 32.95
N ASP A 618 3.90 27.71 32.69
CA ASP A 618 4.88 28.79 32.64
C ASP A 618 5.32 29.20 34.06
N GLU A 619 6.59 29.15 34.30
CA GLU A 619 7.21 29.55 35.59
C GLU A 619 7.01 31.04 35.92
N SER A 620 6.70 31.87 34.93
CA SER A 620 6.41 33.31 35.12
C SER A 620 4.97 33.60 35.61
N SER A 621 4.07 32.59 35.68
CA SER A 621 2.71 32.69 36.17
C SER A 621 2.67 33.17 37.62
N GLN A 622 1.59 33.88 37.99
CA GLN A 622 1.32 34.27 39.39
C GLN A 622 0.93 33.07 40.28
N GLY A 623 0.81 31.87 39.72
CA GLY A 623 0.50 30.62 40.40
C GLY A 623 -0.97 30.25 40.40
N LEU A 624 -1.21 29.02 40.80
CA LEU A 624 -2.54 28.42 40.85
C LEU A 624 -3.15 28.59 42.25
N ALA A 625 -4.31 29.23 42.36
CA ALA A 625 -5.11 29.24 43.61
C ALA A 625 -6.12 28.08 43.58
N LEU A 626 -6.24 27.33 44.66
CA LEU A 626 -7.21 26.24 44.82
C LEU A 626 -7.88 26.25 46.19
N GLY A 627 -9.11 25.79 46.23
CA GLY A 627 -9.89 25.60 47.45
C GLY A 627 -10.44 24.17 47.55
N THR A 628 -10.49 23.64 48.77
CA THR A 628 -10.96 22.28 49.02
C THR A 628 -12.32 22.24 49.71
N LEU A 629 -12.97 21.07 49.65
CA LEU A 629 -14.23 20.76 50.24
C LEU A 629 -14.24 21.08 51.76
N GLN A 630 -13.14 20.79 52.48
CA GLN A 630 -12.98 21.02 53.92
C GLN A 630 -12.49 22.43 54.24
N GLY A 631 -12.53 23.38 53.30
CA GLY A 631 -12.25 24.79 53.52
C GLY A 631 -10.75 25.15 53.58
N VAL A 632 -9.89 24.33 53.03
CA VAL A 632 -8.46 24.64 52.84
C VAL A 632 -8.28 25.51 51.59
N VAL A 633 -7.34 26.48 51.66
CA VAL A 633 -6.91 27.28 50.52
C VAL A 633 -5.42 27.07 50.30
N LYS A 634 -5.00 27.06 49.06
CA LYS A 634 -3.59 27.02 48.68
C LYS A 634 -3.33 27.89 47.44
N ARG A 635 -2.19 28.57 47.47
CA ARG A 635 -1.60 29.20 46.29
C ARG A 635 -0.34 28.40 45.93
N VAL A 636 -0.34 27.74 44.80
CA VAL A 636 0.76 26.85 44.35
C VAL A 636 1.80 27.67 43.63
N VAL A 637 3.07 27.50 43.98
CA VAL A 637 4.21 28.08 43.24
C VAL A 637 4.30 27.39 41.86
N PRO A 638 4.45 28.14 40.74
CA PRO A 638 4.52 27.58 39.39
C PRO A 638 5.90 26.92 39.12
N ASP A 639 6.16 25.80 39.79
CA ASP A 639 7.33 24.95 39.61
C ASP A 639 6.88 23.57 39.10
N TYR A 640 6.86 23.40 37.75
CA TYR A 640 6.32 22.20 37.08
C TYR A 640 7.40 21.54 36.26
N PRO A 641 8.20 20.58 36.81
CA PRO A 641 9.28 19.91 36.07
C PRO A 641 8.82 19.31 34.73
N ALA A 642 9.55 19.60 33.66
CA ALA A 642 9.16 19.19 32.30
C ALA A 642 9.27 17.66 32.05
N ASN A 643 9.97 16.94 32.90
CA ASN A 643 10.20 15.49 32.77
C ASN A 643 9.14 14.63 33.50
N LYS A 644 8.07 15.26 34.01
CA LYS A 644 6.99 14.57 34.73
C LYS A 644 5.66 14.87 34.05
N ASP A 645 4.91 13.84 33.72
CA ASP A 645 3.57 13.93 33.12
C ASP A 645 2.48 14.09 34.18
N GLU A 646 2.77 13.73 35.46
CA GLU A 646 1.88 13.83 36.58
C GLU A 646 2.59 14.45 37.79
N LEU A 647 1.92 15.37 38.45
CA LEU A 647 2.41 16.10 39.60
C LEU A 647 1.30 16.25 40.66
N GLU A 648 1.63 16.09 41.94
CA GLU A 648 0.74 16.46 43.06
C GLU A 648 0.84 17.98 43.27
N VAL A 649 -0.29 18.70 43.35
CA VAL A 649 -0.36 20.13 43.59
C VAL A 649 -0.83 20.49 45.01
N ILE A 650 -1.34 19.55 45.73
CA ILE A 650 -1.71 19.65 47.16
C ILE A 650 -1.81 18.26 47.76
N THR A 651 -1.28 18.07 48.98
CA THR A 651 -1.57 16.89 49.80
C THR A 651 -2.91 17.07 50.51
N LEU A 652 -3.93 16.32 50.06
CA LEU A 652 -5.29 16.33 50.60
C LEU A 652 -5.39 15.47 51.85
N LYS A 653 -6.29 15.84 52.80
CA LYS A 653 -6.67 15.00 53.91
C LYS A 653 -7.70 13.97 53.50
N ASP A 654 -7.89 12.95 54.37
CA ASP A 654 -8.91 11.93 54.12
C ASP A 654 -10.29 12.53 53.90
N GLY A 655 -10.94 12.15 52.81
CA GLY A 655 -12.26 12.65 52.46
C GLY A 655 -12.31 14.08 51.90
N ASP A 656 -11.17 14.77 51.75
CA ASP A 656 -11.09 16.09 51.12
C ASP A 656 -10.85 16.00 49.61
N ARG A 657 -11.30 17.02 48.88
CA ARG A 657 -11.07 17.16 47.42
C ARG A 657 -11.03 18.62 47.02
N ILE A 658 -10.39 18.90 45.87
CA ILE A 658 -10.47 20.24 45.30
C ILE A 658 -11.86 20.46 44.72
N VAL A 659 -12.51 21.56 45.12
CA VAL A 659 -13.82 21.98 44.60
C VAL A 659 -13.74 23.10 43.57
N GLY A 660 -12.62 23.79 43.50
CA GLY A 660 -12.35 24.81 42.51
C GLY A 660 -10.86 25.17 42.48
N ALA A 661 -10.38 25.51 41.32
CA ALA A 661 -9.02 26.01 41.09
C ALA A 661 -9.06 27.08 40.01
N THR A 662 -8.20 28.08 40.12
CA THR A 662 -8.10 29.17 39.15
C THR A 662 -6.65 29.66 39.08
N GLU A 663 -6.13 29.81 37.89
CA GLU A 663 -4.85 30.47 37.69
C GLU A 663 -4.96 31.97 37.97
N LEU A 664 -4.08 32.48 38.80
CA LEU A 664 -4.06 33.92 39.14
C LEU A 664 -3.37 34.67 37.99
N ARG A 665 -3.96 35.76 37.53
CA ARG A 665 -3.44 36.62 36.46
C ARG A 665 -2.53 37.73 37.00
N THR A 666 -3.02 38.43 38.01
CA THR A 666 -2.36 39.58 38.62
C THR A 666 -1.83 39.27 40.02
N GLY A 667 -2.39 38.30 40.71
CA GLY A 667 -2.17 38.02 42.11
C GLY A 667 -2.94 38.95 43.06
N GLU A 668 -3.75 39.89 42.57
CA GLU A 668 -4.58 40.86 43.30
C GLU A 668 -6.07 40.45 43.35
N GLU A 669 -6.41 39.28 42.75
CA GLU A 669 -7.76 38.73 42.72
C GLU A 669 -8.30 38.47 44.12
N ASP A 670 -9.63 38.56 44.32
CA ASP A 670 -10.29 38.09 45.52
C ASP A 670 -10.59 36.58 45.43
N LEU A 671 -10.11 35.83 46.40
CA LEU A 671 -10.45 34.40 46.55
C LEU A 671 -11.80 34.31 47.24
N VAL A 672 -12.71 33.52 46.69
CA VAL A 672 -14.11 33.39 47.08
C VAL A 672 -14.41 31.96 47.47
N PHE A 673 -14.94 31.77 48.69
CA PHE A 673 -15.50 30.49 49.16
C PHE A 673 -17.01 30.63 49.33
N ILE A 674 -17.74 29.67 48.82
CA ILE A 674 -19.20 29.56 49.07
C ILE A 674 -19.47 28.19 49.66
N THR A 675 -20.22 28.17 50.76
CA THR A 675 -20.47 26.94 51.54
C THR A 675 -21.91 26.46 51.38
N SER A 676 -22.15 25.17 51.65
CA SER A 676 -23.48 24.55 51.56
C SER A 676 -24.54 25.20 52.49
N ASP A 677 -24.15 25.82 53.61
CA ASP A 677 -25.02 26.57 54.52
C ASP A 677 -25.19 28.06 54.13
N ALA A 678 -24.93 28.35 52.81
CA ALA A 678 -25.12 29.65 52.19
C ALA A 678 -24.25 30.76 52.75
N GLN A 679 -23.04 30.52 53.23
CA GLN A 679 -22.07 31.54 53.57
C GLN A 679 -21.10 31.78 52.40
N LEU A 680 -20.86 33.08 52.13
CA LEU A 680 -19.82 33.50 51.14
C LEU A 680 -18.71 34.27 51.87
N LEU A 681 -17.48 33.86 51.73
CA LEU A 681 -16.30 34.55 52.22
C LEU A 681 -15.42 34.96 51.06
N ARG A 682 -15.06 36.25 50.95
CA ARG A 682 -14.07 36.75 50.01
C ARG A 682 -12.94 37.52 50.71
N TYR A 683 -11.72 37.35 50.21
CA TYR A 683 -10.55 38.07 50.69
C TYR A 683 -9.45 38.10 49.59
N PRO A 684 -8.52 39.09 49.59
CA PRO A 684 -7.45 39.18 48.61
C PRO A 684 -6.54 37.94 48.57
N ALA A 685 -6.13 37.48 47.37
CA ALA A 685 -5.20 36.37 47.20
C ALA A 685 -3.85 36.60 47.90
N ALA A 686 -3.45 37.86 48.08
CA ALA A 686 -2.24 38.25 48.81
C ALA A 686 -2.22 37.77 50.28
N GLN A 687 -3.40 37.47 50.91
CA GLN A 687 -3.47 36.87 52.26
C GLN A 687 -3.08 35.39 52.29
N VAL A 688 -2.91 34.74 51.10
CA VAL A 688 -2.46 33.35 50.98
C VAL A 688 -1.05 33.35 50.43
N ARG A 689 -0.07 33.03 51.29
CA ARG A 689 1.33 32.91 50.84
C ARG A 689 1.48 31.76 49.83
N PRO A 690 2.28 31.96 48.78
CA PRO A 690 2.64 30.85 47.87
C PRO A 690 3.32 29.69 48.59
N GLN A 691 3.00 28.46 48.25
CA GLN A 691 3.52 27.23 48.82
C GLN A 691 4.00 26.28 47.74
N GLY A 692 5.05 25.50 48.02
CA GLY A 692 5.49 24.41 47.16
C GLY A 692 4.43 23.33 46.99
N ARG A 693 4.50 22.57 45.92
CA ARG A 693 3.53 21.57 45.49
C ARG A 693 3.09 20.57 46.57
N PRO A 694 3.96 19.92 47.35
CA PRO A 694 3.56 18.91 48.33
C PRO A 694 2.96 19.50 49.63
N ALA A 695 2.85 20.80 49.79
CA ALA A 695 2.27 21.41 51.01
C ALA A 695 0.74 21.23 51.07
N GLY A 696 0.15 20.99 52.23
CA GLY A 696 -1.27 20.76 52.46
C GLY A 696 -2.14 22.03 52.51
N GLY A 697 -1.63 23.21 52.10
CA GLY A 697 -2.39 24.47 52.15
C GLY A 697 -2.52 25.11 53.54
N MET A 698 -3.50 25.98 53.70
CA MET A 698 -3.83 26.67 54.98
C MET A 698 -5.35 26.86 55.12
N ALA A 699 -5.82 27.15 56.34
CA ALA A 699 -7.24 27.42 56.58
C ALA A 699 -7.74 28.55 55.66
N GLY A 700 -8.71 28.32 54.82
CA GLY A 700 -9.33 29.27 53.87
C GLY A 700 -10.58 29.90 54.44
N VAL A 701 -11.52 29.10 54.86
CA VAL A 701 -12.81 29.51 55.45
C VAL A 701 -13.10 28.70 56.73
N LYS A 702 -13.76 29.30 57.69
CA LYS A 702 -14.28 28.62 58.89
C LYS A 702 -15.66 28.05 58.62
N LEU A 703 -15.72 26.72 58.52
CA LEU A 703 -16.96 25.99 58.26
C LEU A 703 -17.78 25.82 59.57
N THR A 704 -19.09 25.87 59.46
CA THR A 704 -20.04 25.41 60.52
C THR A 704 -20.09 23.87 60.49
N ALA A 705 -20.51 23.28 61.62
CA ALA A 705 -20.59 21.84 61.74
C ALA A 705 -21.59 21.30 60.71
N GLY A 706 -21.13 20.38 59.88
CA GLY A 706 -21.88 19.73 58.81
C GLY A 706 -21.97 20.51 57.49
N ALA A 707 -21.29 21.67 57.41
CA ALA A 707 -21.22 22.40 56.14
C ALA A 707 -19.90 22.10 55.37
N ASP A 708 -20.03 22.05 54.06
CA ASP A 708 -18.90 21.85 53.10
C ASP A 708 -18.74 23.09 52.20
N VAL A 709 -17.56 23.26 51.62
CA VAL A 709 -17.37 24.22 50.53
C VAL A 709 -17.91 23.60 49.25
N ILE A 710 -18.82 24.32 48.60
CA ILE A 710 -19.40 23.86 47.31
C ILE A 710 -18.81 24.58 46.08
N ALA A 711 -18.24 25.77 46.28
CA ALA A 711 -17.58 26.51 45.21
C ALA A 711 -16.38 27.30 45.74
N PHE A 712 -15.31 27.30 44.89
CA PHE A 712 -14.16 28.17 45.06
C PHE A 712 -13.80 28.82 43.73
N SER A 713 -13.51 30.12 43.73
CA SER A 713 -13.07 30.87 42.55
C SER A 713 -12.15 32.04 42.94
N ALA A 714 -11.42 32.56 41.95
CA ALA A 714 -10.71 33.83 42.06
C ALA A 714 -11.40 34.85 41.13
N VAL A 715 -11.74 36.01 41.66
CA VAL A 715 -12.49 37.05 40.97
C VAL A 715 -11.67 38.32 40.94
N ASP A 716 -11.46 38.92 39.75
CA ASP A 716 -10.83 40.24 39.63
C ASP A 716 -11.73 41.30 40.27
N PRO A 717 -11.24 42.02 41.30
CA PRO A 717 -12.01 43.02 42.01
C PRO A 717 -12.40 44.25 41.15
N ALA A 718 -11.68 44.48 40.02
CA ALA A 718 -11.95 45.56 39.09
C ALA A 718 -12.96 45.15 38.00
N ALA A 719 -13.23 43.86 37.83
CA ALA A 719 -14.18 43.37 36.83
C ALA A 719 -15.63 43.44 37.37
N GLU A 720 -16.57 43.68 36.45
CA GLU A 720 -17.99 43.49 36.75
C GLU A 720 -18.26 42.00 36.95
N ALA A 721 -18.70 41.61 38.13
CA ALA A 721 -18.86 40.21 38.54
C ALA A 721 -20.14 39.95 39.29
N VAL A 722 -20.59 38.69 39.28
CA VAL A 722 -21.81 38.23 39.93
C VAL A 722 -21.59 36.96 40.72
N VAL A 723 -22.48 36.72 41.65
CA VAL A 723 -22.60 35.47 42.42
C VAL A 723 -23.90 34.79 42.01
N PHE A 724 -23.83 33.55 41.61
CA PHE A 724 -24.96 32.70 41.32
C PHE A 724 -25.07 31.58 42.38
N THR A 725 -26.24 31.34 42.91
CA THR A 725 -26.49 30.30 43.91
C THR A 725 -27.81 29.58 43.64
N VAL A 726 -27.83 28.27 43.88
CA VAL A 726 -29.05 27.45 43.81
C VAL A 726 -29.23 26.73 45.12
N ALA A 727 -30.41 26.97 45.78
CA ALA A 727 -30.82 26.29 47.01
C ALA A 727 -31.70 25.08 46.72
N GLY A 728 -31.57 24.03 47.52
CA GLY A 728 -32.35 22.80 47.45
C GLY A 728 -32.54 22.15 48.80
N ALA A 729 -33.07 20.93 48.86
CA ALA A 729 -33.30 20.15 50.05
C ALA A 729 -32.44 18.92 50.15
N THR A 730 -31.96 18.54 51.32
CA THR A 730 -31.20 17.31 51.59
C THR A 730 -32.03 16.08 51.20
N GLY A 731 -31.47 15.21 50.38
CA GLY A 731 -32.08 13.93 49.97
C GLY A 731 -32.98 13.95 48.74
N THR A 732 -33.15 15.10 48.06
CA THR A 732 -33.79 15.15 46.74
C THR A 732 -32.78 14.75 45.66
N LEU A 733 -33.02 13.60 45.04
CA LEU A 733 -32.22 13.10 43.93
C LEU A 733 -32.44 13.85 42.60
N ASP A 734 -33.48 14.70 42.53
CA ASP A 734 -33.87 15.44 41.33
C ASP A 734 -33.65 16.95 41.55
N SER A 735 -32.71 17.52 40.86
CA SER A 735 -32.32 18.94 40.90
C SER A 735 -33.41 19.90 40.37
N SER A 736 -34.58 19.39 39.98
CA SER A 736 -35.66 20.18 39.36
C SER A 736 -36.90 20.48 40.22
N ALA A 737 -37.11 19.76 41.32
CA ALA A 737 -38.32 19.95 42.14
C ALA A 737 -38.01 20.77 43.41
N GLY A 738 -38.50 22.01 43.50
CA GLY A 738 -38.43 22.86 44.69
C GLY A 738 -37.09 23.57 44.87
N THR A 739 -36.34 23.85 43.82
CA THR A 739 -35.11 24.63 43.90
C THR A 739 -35.31 26.09 43.53
N SER A 740 -34.69 27.00 44.30
CA SER A 740 -34.65 28.43 44.00
C SER A 740 -33.22 28.88 43.64
N ALA A 741 -33.11 29.72 42.61
CA ALA A 741 -31.83 30.30 42.21
C ALA A 741 -31.79 31.81 42.39
N LYS A 742 -30.61 32.35 42.65
CA LYS A 742 -30.38 33.75 42.84
C LYS A 742 -29.11 34.21 42.11
N LEU A 743 -29.19 35.35 41.44
CA LEU A 743 -28.08 36.06 40.83
C LEU A 743 -27.89 37.40 41.52
N THR A 744 -26.71 37.69 42.08
CA THR A 744 -26.47 38.92 42.87
C THR A 744 -25.16 39.58 42.46
N PRO A 745 -25.06 40.91 42.36
CA PRO A 745 -23.79 41.60 42.10
C PRO A 745 -22.72 41.24 43.12
N PHE A 746 -21.51 41.00 42.70
CA PHE A 746 -20.40 40.57 43.55
C PHE A 746 -19.98 41.65 44.57
N ASP A 747 -20.14 42.93 44.24
CA ASP A 747 -19.82 44.08 45.09
C ASP A 747 -20.66 44.15 46.40
N GLN A 748 -21.82 43.49 46.39
CA GLN A 748 -22.71 43.43 47.60
C GLN A 748 -22.08 42.57 48.71
N TYR A 749 -21.02 41.85 48.47
CA TYR A 749 -20.38 41.03 49.51
C TYR A 749 -19.11 41.70 49.99
N PRO A 750 -19.02 42.01 51.35
CA PRO A 750 -17.84 42.66 51.86
C PRO A 750 -16.60 41.74 51.91
N ARG A 751 -15.40 42.29 51.68
CA ARG A 751 -14.17 41.61 52.03
C ARG A 751 -14.02 41.35 53.50
N LYS A 752 -13.60 40.17 53.93
CA LYS A 752 -13.30 39.79 55.31
C LYS A 752 -11.91 39.20 55.45
N GLY A 753 -11.45 38.90 56.64
CA GLY A 753 -10.20 38.21 56.90
C GLY A 753 -10.27 36.71 56.50
N ARG A 754 -9.19 36.15 56.01
CA ARG A 754 -9.08 34.72 55.76
C ARG A 754 -9.38 33.89 57.02
N ALA A 755 -9.86 32.67 56.85
CA ALA A 755 -10.23 31.75 57.97
C ALA A 755 -11.31 32.25 58.90
N THR A 756 -12.15 33.16 58.43
CA THR A 756 -13.39 33.63 59.19
C THR A 756 -14.62 32.97 58.57
N GLY A 757 -15.73 33.07 59.22
CA GLY A 757 -17.06 32.75 58.66
C GLY A 757 -17.44 33.78 57.59
N GLY A 758 -18.20 33.42 56.59
CA GLY A 758 -18.66 34.27 55.50
C GLY A 758 -19.77 35.28 55.94
N VAL A 759 -20.47 35.76 54.91
CA VAL A 759 -21.75 36.45 55.03
C VAL A 759 -22.81 35.65 54.26
N ARG A 760 -24.05 35.69 54.71
CA ARG A 760 -25.14 34.95 54.05
C ARG A 760 -25.32 35.44 52.60
N CYS A 761 -25.33 34.52 51.65
CA CYS A 761 -25.49 34.83 50.24
C CYS A 761 -26.86 34.47 49.67
N GLN A 762 -27.62 33.60 50.35
CA GLN A 762 -28.99 33.30 50.01
C GLN A 762 -29.78 32.95 51.28
N ARG A 763 -31.05 33.32 51.34
CA ARG A 763 -32.02 32.88 52.38
C ARG A 763 -32.80 31.70 51.84
N PHE A 764 -32.81 30.59 52.55
CA PHE A 764 -33.53 29.38 52.14
C PHE A 764 -35.07 29.61 52.29
N LEU A 765 -35.78 29.14 51.30
CA LEU A 765 -37.22 29.05 51.29
C LEU A 765 -37.72 27.85 52.15
N LYS A 766 -39.03 27.80 52.44
CA LYS A 766 -39.55 26.63 53.12
C LYS A 766 -39.38 25.35 52.32
N GLY A 767 -38.66 24.41 52.89
CA GLY A 767 -38.29 23.15 52.22
C GLY A 767 -36.89 23.13 51.61
N GLU A 768 -36.11 24.22 51.64
CA GLU A 768 -34.70 24.30 51.31
C GLU A 768 -33.85 24.31 52.56
N ASP A 769 -32.73 23.62 52.59
CA ASP A 769 -31.83 23.55 53.75
C ASP A 769 -30.33 23.68 53.38
N LEU A 770 -29.99 23.62 52.07
CA LEU A 770 -28.62 23.75 51.62
C LEU A 770 -28.51 24.36 50.20
N LEU A 771 -27.34 24.91 49.87
CA LEU A 771 -26.97 25.21 48.48
C LEU A 771 -26.44 23.96 47.78
N ILE A 772 -27.02 23.69 46.63
CA ILE A 772 -26.62 22.56 45.78
C ILE A 772 -25.65 22.96 44.67
N LEU A 773 -25.65 24.23 44.23
CA LEU A 773 -24.76 24.83 43.26
C LEU A 773 -24.44 26.26 43.61
N ALA A 774 -23.20 26.66 43.45
CA ALA A 774 -22.77 28.04 43.58
C ALA A 774 -21.64 28.35 42.59
N TRP A 775 -21.56 29.61 42.15
CA TRP A 775 -20.51 30.14 41.29
C TRP A 775 -20.35 31.65 41.54
N ALA A 776 -19.10 32.12 41.39
CA ALA A 776 -18.80 33.55 41.40
C ALA A 776 -17.76 33.86 40.31
N GLY A 777 -18.01 34.89 39.49
CA GLY A 777 -17.10 35.23 38.39
C GLY A 777 -17.56 36.44 37.58
N ALA A 778 -16.79 36.80 36.54
CA ALA A 778 -17.05 37.95 35.68
C ALA A 778 -18.32 37.78 34.83
N THR A 779 -18.97 38.92 34.50
CA THR A 779 -20.11 38.97 33.58
C THR A 779 -19.64 38.99 32.09
N PRO A 780 -20.46 38.50 31.13
CA PRO A 780 -21.78 37.88 31.29
C PRO A 780 -21.67 36.43 31.78
N ALA A 781 -22.40 36.09 32.83
CA ALA A 781 -22.54 34.71 33.29
C ALA A 781 -23.47 33.90 32.37
N ARG A 782 -23.15 32.65 32.14
CA ARG A 782 -23.94 31.72 31.33
C ARG A 782 -24.14 30.39 32.04
N ALA A 783 -25.35 29.81 31.92
CA ALA A 783 -25.69 28.54 32.55
C ALA A 783 -26.02 27.45 31.50
N ALA A 784 -25.83 26.20 31.89
CA ALA A 784 -26.19 25.03 31.10
C ALA A 784 -26.61 23.86 31.98
N GLN A 785 -27.35 22.92 31.40
CA GLN A 785 -27.60 21.59 31.97
C GLN A 785 -26.36 20.70 31.81
N LYS A 786 -26.32 19.58 32.51
CA LYS A 786 -25.27 18.55 32.36
C LYS A 786 -25.12 18.03 30.91
N SER A 787 -26.20 18.04 30.12
CA SER A 787 -26.22 17.71 28.70
C SER A 787 -25.53 18.74 27.81
N GLY A 788 -25.16 19.90 28.35
CA GLY A 788 -24.66 21.07 27.62
C GLY A 788 -25.76 21.96 27.01
N ALA A 789 -27.04 21.67 27.28
CA ALA A 789 -28.15 22.50 26.82
C ALA A 789 -28.16 23.83 27.56
N PRO A 790 -28.23 24.99 26.85
CA PRO A 790 -28.26 26.30 27.46
C PRO A 790 -29.48 26.53 28.39
N VAL A 791 -29.28 27.20 29.51
CA VAL A 791 -30.36 27.61 30.45
C VAL A 791 -30.30 29.12 30.69
N ALA A 792 -31.44 29.77 30.80
CA ALA A 792 -31.53 31.17 31.16
C ALA A 792 -31.30 31.38 32.65
N LEU A 793 -30.51 32.39 33.01
CA LEU A 793 -30.32 32.81 34.40
C LEU A 793 -31.47 33.67 34.87
N PRO A 794 -31.77 33.68 36.20
CA PRO A 794 -32.79 34.56 36.78
C PRO A 794 -32.37 36.02 36.68
N GLU A 795 -33.34 36.93 36.88
CA GLU A 795 -33.06 38.36 36.98
C GLU A 795 -32.15 38.66 38.17
N MET A 796 -31.37 39.71 38.09
CA MET A 796 -30.41 40.10 39.12
C MET A 796 -31.15 40.67 40.37
N ASP A 797 -30.89 40.07 41.52
CA ASP A 797 -31.37 40.57 42.82
C ASP A 797 -30.25 41.28 43.60
N PRO A 798 -30.30 42.60 43.80
CA PRO A 798 -29.25 43.36 44.50
C PRO A 798 -29.14 43.04 45.98
N ARG A 799 -30.10 42.31 46.53
CA ARG A 799 -30.13 42.01 47.99
C ARG A 799 -29.23 40.79 48.27
N ARG A 800 -28.16 41.01 48.97
CA ARG A 800 -27.17 39.95 49.29
C ARG A 800 -27.83 38.73 49.98
N ASP A 801 -28.75 38.92 50.94
CA ASP A 801 -29.35 37.88 51.74
C ASP A 801 -30.84 37.61 51.38
N GLY A 802 -31.25 37.99 50.18
CA GLY A 802 -32.56 37.69 49.62
C GLY A 802 -32.72 36.17 49.33
N SER A 803 -33.99 35.73 49.21
CA SER A 803 -34.34 34.39 48.78
C SER A 803 -34.26 34.29 47.25
N GLY A 804 -33.99 33.10 46.71
CA GLY A 804 -33.99 32.87 45.29
C GLY A 804 -35.37 32.83 44.63
N THR A 805 -35.47 32.83 43.35
CA THR A 805 -36.65 32.58 42.51
C THR A 805 -36.68 31.15 42.00
N PRO A 806 -37.88 30.51 41.88
CA PRO A 806 -37.94 29.14 41.31
C PRO A 806 -37.34 29.06 39.93
N LEU A 807 -36.59 28.01 39.69
CA LEU A 807 -35.99 27.70 38.36
C LEU A 807 -37.02 27.00 37.48
N ALA A 808 -37.13 27.45 36.21
CA ALA A 808 -37.94 26.80 35.18
C ALA A 808 -37.31 25.51 34.64
N GLN A 809 -35.99 25.45 34.68
CA GLN A 809 -35.15 24.30 34.20
C GLN A 809 -33.98 24.11 35.17
N PRO A 810 -33.49 22.87 35.36
CA PRO A 810 -32.34 22.63 36.20
C PRO A 810 -31.07 23.29 35.62
N VAL A 811 -30.26 23.87 36.50
CA VAL A 811 -28.95 24.43 36.20
C VAL A 811 -27.91 23.54 36.87
N ASP A 812 -27.03 22.94 36.07
CA ASP A 812 -25.99 22.07 36.60
C ASP A 812 -24.61 22.74 36.58
N VAL A 813 -24.40 23.70 35.67
CA VAL A 813 -23.10 24.36 35.48
C VAL A 813 -23.29 25.84 35.14
N VAL A 814 -22.40 26.69 35.68
CA VAL A 814 -22.30 28.11 35.33
C VAL A 814 -20.85 28.50 35.08
N ALA A 815 -20.62 29.34 34.08
CA ALA A 815 -19.30 29.90 33.79
C ALA A 815 -19.43 31.36 33.28
N GLY A 816 -18.38 32.13 33.45
CA GLY A 816 -18.21 33.45 32.87
C GLY A 816 -17.59 33.42 31.45
N PRO A 817 -17.19 34.60 30.94
CA PRO A 817 -16.44 34.64 29.65
C PRO A 817 -15.18 33.82 29.77
N ALA A 818 -14.88 33.09 28.69
CA ALA A 818 -13.60 32.41 28.53
C ALA A 818 -12.52 33.49 28.29
N SER A 819 -11.75 33.79 29.32
CA SER A 819 -10.77 34.88 29.30
C SER A 819 -9.32 34.37 29.34
#